data_4e12f4b2eef562d741d366d573b86cd2
#
_entry.id   4e12f4b2eef562d741d366d573b86cd2
#
_cell.length_a   1.000
_cell.length_b   1.000
_cell.length_c   1.000
_cell.angle_alpha   90.00
_cell.angle_beta   90.00
_cell.angle_gamma   90.00
#
_symmetry.space_group_name_H-M   'P 1'
#
loop_
_entity.id
_entity.type
_entity.pdbx_description
1 polymer ?
#
loop_
_entity_poly.entity_id
_entity_poly.type
_entity_poly.pdbx_seq_one_letter_code
_entity_poly.pdbx_strand_id
1 'polypeptide(L)'
;MIQCFDKGVFLNKGQLSATAALSAEQARENTMAWQILQAHNISGDPERQQVRFDAMVSHDITYVGIIQQAKASGMKEFPLPYALTNCHNSLCAVGGTINEDDHMFGLSAAKKYGGIYVPANQSVIHSYAREELAGCGKMILGSDSHTRYGALGTMAVGEGGPELAKQLLRNTWDVPMPKVVLVYLTGKPKKGVGPHDVAIALVKATFETGFVNNCVLEFCGPGIKDLPIDYRNGIDVMTTETTCLSSIWETDEVTEGFFKTHGRVEDYKPLHPGEVAWYDKYITIELDKVEPMIALPFHPSNAYTIKEFLANAEEILKGVEEDARRRFPKADPHLTDKIHDGGVWADQGVIAGCAGGLFDNIAEAADILRGKFTGSGAFSFDVYPTSVPVSLELMKLGATADLLESGAIIKPSFCGPCFGAGDVPANNGLSLRHTTRNFPNREGSKPGEGQFAGVCLMDARSIAATAANGGRITPATDLDYTPVHHEYHFDDTVYKNRVYYGFGKADPSVELQMGPNITDWPKMYQLSENLLVELAAVIHDPVTTTDELIPSGETSSYRSNPLRLAEFTLSRRVPEYVGRSKAVAQQEKARREGAVSDRLRQVLSRVGDADQLAGSTQFGSAVFANKPGDGSAREQAASCQKVLGGFANICYQFATKRYRSNCIHWGILPFTLDEGTPFDYESGDCVFVPHIRQAVEQGREDIPAKVICQDGSVHDLLLHVKGLTADEKEILLRGCLMNYYAARNKE
;
A
#
# COMPACT_ATOMS: atom_id res chain seq x y z
N MET A 1 -3.95 2.49 -28.18
CA MET A 1 -3.95 2.87 -26.77
C MET A 1 -3.20 1.80 -25.95
N ILE A 2 -3.85 1.02 -25.07
CA ILE A 2 -3.19 -0.05 -24.28
C ILE A 2 -3.74 -1.41 -24.72
N GLN A 3 -2.83 -2.38 -24.95
CA GLN A 3 -3.20 -3.75 -25.29
C GLN A 3 -2.40 -4.72 -24.44
N CYS A 4 -3.09 -5.70 -23.83
CA CYS A 4 -2.50 -6.75 -23.00
C CYS A 4 -2.45 -8.08 -23.78
N PHE A 5 -1.31 -8.76 -23.75
CA PHE A 5 -1.08 -10.01 -24.47
C PHE A 5 -0.64 -11.10 -23.48
N ASP A 6 -1.52 -12.05 -23.20
CA ASP A 6 -1.26 -13.17 -22.29
C ASP A 6 -0.49 -14.30 -23.04
N LYS A 7 0.66 -13.93 -23.56
CA LYS A 7 1.60 -14.82 -24.23
C LYS A 7 3.01 -14.27 -24.12
N GLY A 8 4.00 -15.14 -24.11
CA GLY A 8 5.39 -14.74 -24.07
C GLY A 8 5.86 -14.00 -25.32
N VAL A 9 6.88 -13.16 -25.13
CA VAL A 9 7.49 -12.36 -26.20
C VAL A 9 9.00 -12.20 -25.95
N PHE A 10 9.77 -12.18 -27.04
CA PHE A 10 11.17 -11.73 -27.01
C PHE A 10 11.25 -10.22 -27.26
N LEU A 11 12.10 -9.55 -26.52
CA LEU A 11 12.63 -8.26 -26.88
C LEU A 11 14.01 -8.50 -27.49
N ASN A 12 14.13 -8.36 -28.81
CA ASN A 12 15.35 -8.59 -29.55
C ASN A 12 15.90 -7.24 -30.04
N LYS A 13 17.01 -6.81 -29.46
CA LYS A 13 17.63 -5.49 -29.78
C LYS A 13 16.63 -4.34 -29.71
N GLY A 14 15.80 -4.35 -28.67
CA GLY A 14 14.78 -3.32 -28.43
C GLY A 14 13.50 -3.45 -29.28
N GLN A 15 13.32 -4.52 -30.02
CA GLN A 15 12.13 -4.77 -30.85
C GLN A 15 11.40 -6.05 -30.45
N LEU A 16 10.07 -5.99 -30.46
CA LEU A 16 9.21 -7.13 -30.16
C LEU A 16 9.36 -8.22 -31.25
N SER A 17 9.57 -9.46 -30.84
CA SER A 17 9.71 -10.60 -31.74
C SER A 17 9.06 -11.87 -31.17
N ALA A 18 8.46 -12.68 -32.02
CA ALA A 18 7.94 -13.99 -31.64
C ALA A 18 9.04 -15.07 -31.54
N THR A 19 10.20 -14.84 -32.13
CA THR A 19 11.33 -15.78 -32.17
C THR A 19 12.65 -15.07 -31.96
N ALA A 20 13.62 -15.78 -31.40
CA ALA A 20 14.98 -15.27 -31.20
C ALA A 20 16.01 -16.40 -31.30
N ALA A 21 17.30 -16.06 -31.22
CA ALA A 21 18.41 -17.03 -31.26
C ALA A 21 18.57 -17.82 -29.96
N LEU A 22 18.06 -17.27 -28.83
CA LEU A 22 18.07 -17.90 -27.51
C LEU A 22 16.72 -18.58 -27.21
N SER A 23 16.74 -19.63 -26.41
CA SER A 23 15.49 -20.15 -25.82
C SER A 23 14.85 -19.15 -24.82
N ALA A 24 13.56 -19.29 -24.56
CA ALA A 24 12.86 -18.45 -23.58
C ALA A 24 13.51 -18.53 -22.18
N GLU A 25 13.94 -19.71 -21.77
CA GLU A 25 14.60 -19.95 -20.48
C GLU A 25 15.94 -19.20 -20.37
N GLN A 26 16.78 -19.28 -21.39
CA GLN A 26 18.05 -18.55 -21.45
C GLN A 26 17.85 -17.03 -21.53
N ALA A 27 16.87 -16.58 -22.30
CA ALA A 27 16.61 -15.16 -22.51
C ALA A 27 15.91 -14.50 -21.31
N ARG A 28 15.24 -15.26 -20.42
CA ARG A 28 14.66 -14.76 -19.18
C ARG A 28 15.72 -14.14 -18.25
N GLU A 29 16.92 -14.73 -18.20
CA GLU A 29 18.03 -14.23 -17.38
C GLU A 29 18.54 -12.85 -17.84
N ASN A 30 18.19 -12.44 -19.02
CA ASN A 30 18.55 -11.15 -19.60
C ASN A 30 17.56 -10.02 -19.29
N THR A 31 16.49 -10.26 -18.54
CA THR A 31 15.62 -9.19 -18.07
C THR A 31 16.30 -8.38 -16.96
N MET A 32 16.02 -7.07 -16.88
CA MET A 32 16.56 -6.22 -15.81
C MET A 32 16.11 -6.73 -14.42
N ALA A 33 14.85 -7.16 -14.32
CA ALA A 33 14.30 -7.72 -13.10
C ALA A 33 15.07 -8.95 -12.61
N TRP A 34 15.40 -9.88 -13.49
CA TRP A 34 16.23 -11.05 -13.16
C TRP A 34 17.60 -10.62 -12.64
N GLN A 35 18.28 -9.76 -13.39
CA GLN A 35 19.63 -9.30 -13.05
C GLN A 35 19.68 -8.65 -11.66
N ILE A 36 18.72 -7.76 -11.35
CA ILE A 36 18.65 -7.07 -10.05
C ILE A 36 18.36 -8.07 -8.94
N LEU A 37 17.36 -8.93 -9.10
CA LEU A 37 16.98 -9.90 -8.10
C LEU A 37 18.11 -10.89 -7.80
N GLN A 38 18.81 -11.39 -8.82
CA GLN A 38 19.94 -12.30 -8.63
C GLN A 38 21.16 -11.62 -7.96
N ALA A 39 21.38 -10.33 -8.25
CA ALA A 39 22.46 -9.57 -7.59
C ALA A 39 22.23 -9.41 -6.07
N HIS A 40 20.97 -9.46 -5.62
CA HIS A 40 20.58 -9.33 -4.20
C HIS A 40 20.22 -10.67 -3.54
N ASN A 41 20.17 -11.75 -4.31
CA ASN A 41 19.83 -13.08 -3.82
C ASN A 41 21.03 -13.76 -3.16
N ILE A 42 20.91 -14.15 -1.90
CA ILE A 42 21.95 -14.84 -1.15
C ILE A 42 21.71 -16.35 -0.99
N SER A 43 20.57 -16.87 -1.47
CA SER A 43 20.25 -18.29 -1.33
C SER A 43 21.07 -19.21 -2.23
N GLY A 44 21.56 -18.70 -3.37
CA GLY A 44 22.14 -19.49 -4.43
C GLY A 44 21.13 -20.27 -5.28
N ASP A 45 19.83 -20.19 -4.96
CA ASP A 45 18.73 -20.75 -5.72
C ASP A 45 18.02 -19.62 -6.47
N PRO A 46 18.07 -19.58 -7.82
CA PRO A 46 17.45 -18.50 -8.59
C PRO A 46 15.91 -18.53 -8.55
N GLU A 47 15.29 -19.67 -8.25
CA GLU A 47 13.83 -19.81 -8.22
C GLU A 47 13.23 -19.52 -6.82
N ARG A 48 14.03 -19.72 -5.75
CA ARG A 48 13.65 -19.48 -4.36
C ARG A 48 14.62 -18.51 -3.72
N GLN A 49 14.36 -17.24 -3.94
CA GLN A 49 15.30 -16.19 -3.61
C GLN A 49 15.19 -15.76 -2.15
N GLN A 50 16.35 -15.46 -1.56
CA GLN A 50 16.50 -14.82 -0.25
C GLN A 50 17.19 -13.47 -0.47
N VAL A 51 16.39 -12.41 -0.57
CA VAL A 51 16.83 -11.09 -0.98
C VAL A 51 17.20 -10.23 0.21
N ARG A 52 18.32 -9.50 0.10
CA ARG A 52 18.71 -8.39 0.97
C ARG A 52 18.57 -7.07 0.24
N PHE A 53 18.06 -6.07 0.94
CA PHE A 53 17.87 -4.72 0.40
C PHE A 53 19.06 -3.81 0.72
N ASP A 54 19.26 -2.77 -0.12
CA ASP A 54 20.30 -1.77 0.05
C ASP A 54 19.89 -0.66 1.02
N ALA A 55 18.60 -0.34 1.10
CA ALA A 55 18.05 0.67 1.99
C ALA A 55 16.59 0.37 2.34
N MET A 56 16.11 1.04 3.39
CA MET A 56 14.72 0.99 3.83
C MET A 56 14.14 2.39 3.99
N VAL A 57 12.81 2.49 3.80
CA VAL A 57 12.07 3.73 4.04
C VAL A 57 10.75 3.44 4.75
N SER A 58 10.40 4.27 5.72
CA SER A 58 9.12 4.18 6.44
C SER A 58 8.57 5.55 6.79
N HIS A 59 7.28 5.61 7.00
CA HIS A 59 6.60 6.82 7.46
C HIS A 59 6.11 6.70 8.90
N ASP A 60 5.71 7.82 9.48
CA ASP A 60 5.38 8.00 10.89
C ASP A 60 4.23 7.11 11.40
N ILE A 61 3.31 6.69 10.56
CA ILE A 61 2.27 5.74 11.00
C ILE A 61 2.71 4.27 10.96
N THR A 62 3.97 3.96 10.65
CA THR A 62 4.47 2.58 10.58
C THR A 62 5.78 2.34 11.31
N TYR A 63 6.75 3.28 11.25
CA TYR A 63 8.09 3.00 11.76
C TYR A 63 8.15 2.73 13.27
N VAL A 64 7.27 3.33 14.08
CA VAL A 64 7.25 3.09 15.53
C VAL A 64 6.99 1.61 15.80
N GLY A 65 5.93 1.04 15.22
CA GLY A 65 5.59 -0.38 15.39
C GLY A 65 6.67 -1.32 14.84
N ILE A 66 7.29 -0.98 13.71
CA ILE A 66 8.39 -1.75 13.10
C ILE A 66 9.60 -1.78 14.03
N ILE A 67 10.02 -0.62 14.54
CA ILE A 67 11.18 -0.50 15.43
C ILE A 67 10.92 -1.22 16.76
N GLN A 68 9.72 -1.09 17.33
CA GLN A 68 9.36 -1.81 18.54
C GLN A 68 9.35 -3.33 18.34
N GLN A 69 8.88 -3.82 17.18
CA GLN A 69 8.92 -5.23 16.83
C GLN A 69 10.36 -5.72 16.70
N ALA A 70 11.22 -5.00 15.99
CA ALA A 70 12.63 -5.34 15.84
C ALA A 70 13.38 -5.26 17.18
N LYS A 71 13.08 -4.26 18.01
CA LYS A 71 13.62 -4.13 19.40
C LYS A 71 13.23 -5.34 20.25
N ALA A 72 11.96 -5.73 20.26
CA ALA A 72 11.50 -6.92 20.98
C ALA A 72 12.15 -8.21 20.50
N SER A 73 12.60 -8.25 19.26
CA SER A 73 13.32 -9.36 18.62
C SER A 73 14.85 -9.31 18.83
N GLY A 74 15.38 -8.29 19.54
CA GLY A 74 16.81 -8.20 19.90
C GLY A 74 17.66 -7.32 18.98
N MET A 75 17.09 -6.46 18.16
CA MET A 75 17.82 -5.48 17.33
C MET A 75 18.69 -4.56 18.18
N LYS A 76 19.91 -4.29 17.72
CA LYS A 76 20.88 -3.40 18.39
C LYS A 76 21.18 -2.13 17.61
N GLU A 77 21.15 -2.19 16.28
CA GLU A 77 21.41 -1.08 15.36
C GLU A 77 20.69 -1.32 14.04
N PHE A 78 20.53 -0.29 13.22
CA PHE A 78 20.06 -0.44 11.85
C PHE A 78 21.21 -0.93 10.96
N PRO A 79 21.06 -2.10 10.33
CA PRO A 79 22.15 -2.71 9.56
C PRO A 79 22.33 -2.12 8.16
N LEU A 80 21.40 -1.28 7.71
CA LEU A 80 21.35 -0.63 6.40
C LEU A 80 20.76 0.78 6.55
N PRO A 81 20.96 1.68 5.59
CA PRO A 81 20.32 3.00 5.61
C PRO A 81 18.80 2.87 5.77
N TYR A 82 18.25 3.47 6.81
CA TYR A 82 16.83 3.45 7.10
C TYR A 82 16.32 4.87 7.32
N ALA A 83 15.50 5.36 6.38
CA ALA A 83 14.90 6.67 6.47
C ALA A 83 13.52 6.61 7.14
N LEU A 84 13.38 7.38 8.22
CA LEU A 84 12.16 7.59 9.00
C LEU A 84 11.57 8.94 8.59
N THR A 85 10.48 8.93 7.82
CA THR A 85 9.86 10.14 7.29
C THR A 85 8.57 10.46 8.04
N ASN A 86 8.28 11.74 8.22
CA ASN A 86 7.13 12.23 8.97
C ASN A 86 6.14 12.95 8.06
N CYS A 87 5.49 12.20 7.18
CA CYS A 87 4.67 12.74 6.10
C CYS A 87 3.20 12.31 6.09
N HIS A 88 2.77 11.41 6.99
CA HIS A 88 1.39 10.94 7.07
C HIS A 88 0.63 11.58 8.24
N ASN A 89 1.21 11.63 9.42
CA ASN A 89 0.63 12.27 10.60
C ASN A 89 1.31 13.60 10.93
N SER A 90 1.79 14.32 9.92
CA SER A 90 2.39 15.62 10.16
C SER A 90 1.37 16.59 10.77
N LEU A 91 1.86 17.56 11.53
CA LEU A 91 1.04 18.55 12.24
C LEU A 91 0.07 19.35 11.36
N CYS A 92 0.21 19.26 10.04
CA CYS A 92 -0.68 19.94 9.08
C CYS A 92 -2.12 19.43 9.12
N ALA A 93 -2.33 18.15 9.43
CA ALA A 93 -3.65 17.53 9.29
C ALA A 93 -4.23 17.07 10.62
N VAL A 94 -3.44 16.44 11.47
CA VAL A 94 -3.95 15.81 12.69
C VAL A 94 -3.69 16.66 13.93
N GLY A 95 -2.56 17.38 13.98
CA GLY A 95 -2.29 18.44 14.92
C GLY A 95 -2.39 18.06 16.40
N GLY A 96 -2.04 16.83 16.79
CA GLY A 96 -2.11 16.39 18.17
C GLY A 96 -0.75 16.03 18.76
N THR A 97 -0.59 16.25 20.07
CA THR A 97 0.60 15.83 20.84
C THR A 97 0.96 14.36 20.57
N ILE A 98 -0.04 13.52 20.41
CA ILE A 98 0.10 12.09 20.10
C ILE A 98 0.91 11.82 18.81
N ASN A 99 0.80 12.71 17.84
CA ASN A 99 1.54 12.57 16.56
C ASN A 99 2.98 13.07 16.71
N GLU A 100 3.20 14.14 17.47
CA GLU A 100 4.53 14.65 17.74
C GLU A 100 5.32 13.68 18.64
N ASP A 101 4.67 12.96 19.54
CA ASP A 101 5.30 11.88 20.31
C ASP A 101 5.90 10.79 19.39
N ASP A 102 5.20 10.42 18.33
CA ASP A 102 5.73 9.48 17.32
C ASP A 102 6.96 10.04 16.60
N HIS A 103 6.97 11.34 16.30
CA HIS A 103 8.11 12.02 15.68
C HIS A 103 9.31 12.07 16.63
N MET A 104 9.08 12.37 17.90
CA MET A 104 10.14 12.37 18.93
C MET A 104 10.70 10.96 19.16
N PHE A 105 9.84 9.93 19.14
CA PHE A 105 10.30 8.53 19.14
C PHE A 105 11.19 8.25 17.93
N GLY A 106 10.77 8.65 16.72
CA GLY A 106 11.53 8.46 15.48
C GLY A 106 12.91 9.10 15.53
N LEU A 107 13.02 10.34 16.01
CA LEU A 107 14.30 11.03 16.16
C LEU A 107 15.21 10.33 17.18
N SER A 108 14.65 9.93 18.35
CA SER A 108 15.42 9.21 19.36
C SER A 108 15.86 7.83 18.86
N ALA A 109 15.03 7.14 18.09
CA ALA A 109 15.36 5.86 17.48
C ALA A 109 16.44 6.00 16.40
N ALA A 110 16.38 7.04 15.55
CA ALA A 110 17.43 7.31 14.56
C ALA A 110 18.78 7.58 15.23
N LYS A 111 18.81 8.30 16.34
CA LYS A 111 20.04 8.51 17.12
C LYS A 111 20.53 7.21 17.76
N LYS A 112 19.63 6.47 18.41
CA LYS A 112 19.98 5.24 19.13
C LYS A 112 20.49 4.15 18.20
N TYR A 113 19.82 3.93 17.09
CA TYR A 113 20.06 2.80 16.19
C TYR A 113 20.82 3.16 14.91
N GLY A 114 21.13 4.43 14.70
CA GLY A 114 21.89 4.89 13.52
C GLY A 114 21.02 5.01 12.26
N GLY A 115 19.90 5.70 12.35
CA GLY A 115 18.99 5.94 11.23
C GLY A 115 19.07 7.33 10.62
N ILE A 116 18.24 7.56 9.61
CA ILE A 116 18.03 8.87 8.97
C ILE A 116 16.65 9.35 9.41
N TYR A 117 16.56 10.55 9.98
CA TYR A 117 15.28 11.12 10.40
C TYR A 117 14.94 12.35 9.57
N VAL A 118 13.83 12.27 8.85
CA VAL A 118 13.31 13.36 8.02
C VAL A 118 12.13 14.00 8.75
N PRO A 119 12.28 15.25 9.22
CA PRO A 119 11.22 15.93 9.96
C PRO A 119 9.95 16.13 9.14
N ALA A 120 8.84 16.43 9.84
CA ALA A 120 7.56 16.73 9.21
C ALA A 120 7.66 17.87 8.20
N ASN A 121 6.90 17.78 7.12
CA ASN A 121 6.78 18.77 6.06
C ASN A 121 8.03 19.01 5.22
N GLN A 122 9.07 18.18 5.34
CA GLN A 122 10.28 18.31 4.51
C GLN A 122 10.12 17.59 3.17
N SER A 123 9.56 16.40 3.19
CA SER A 123 9.31 15.61 1.99
C SER A 123 8.30 14.51 2.27
N VAL A 124 7.54 14.11 1.25
CA VAL A 124 6.82 12.82 1.32
C VAL A 124 7.82 11.67 1.17
N ILE A 125 7.52 10.52 1.76
CA ILE A 125 8.42 9.35 1.83
C ILE A 125 9.07 9.00 0.49
N HIS A 126 8.26 8.92 -0.58
CA HIS A 126 8.75 8.43 -1.87
C HIS A 126 9.59 9.48 -2.61
N SER A 127 9.35 10.76 -2.40
CA SER A 127 10.20 11.79 -2.97
C SER A 127 11.54 11.86 -2.28
N TYR A 128 11.57 11.79 -0.95
CA TYR A 128 12.83 11.70 -0.22
C TYR A 128 13.65 10.49 -0.67
N ALA A 129 13.00 9.33 -0.82
CA ALA A 129 13.69 8.12 -1.27
C ALA A 129 14.25 8.25 -2.69
N ARG A 130 13.52 8.88 -3.62
CA ARG A 130 13.99 9.16 -4.98
C ARG A 130 15.17 10.15 -4.97
N GLU A 131 15.04 11.23 -4.22
CA GLU A 131 16.02 12.32 -4.16
C GLU A 131 17.32 11.88 -3.46
N GLU A 132 17.27 11.00 -2.45
CA GLU A 132 18.41 10.72 -1.56
C GLU A 132 18.90 9.26 -1.55
N LEU A 133 18.08 8.26 -1.89
CA LEU A 133 18.40 6.85 -1.68
C LEU A 133 18.41 5.99 -2.95
N ALA A 134 17.53 6.29 -3.91
CA ALA A 134 17.41 5.52 -5.14
C ALA A 134 18.72 5.51 -5.95
N GLY A 135 18.97 4.45 -6.69
CA GLY A 135 20.13 4.29 -7.57
C GLY A 135 19.97 3.10 -8.50
N CYS A 136 20.54 3.17 -9.69
CA CYS A 136 20.38 2.15 -10.71
C CYS A 136 20.91 0.78 -10.22
N GLY A 137 20.07 -0.24 -10.29
CA GLY A 137 20.37 -1.59 -9.85
C GLY A 137 20.23 -1.83 -8.35
N LYS A 138 19.85 -0.82 -7.55
CA LYS A 138 19.56 -0.99 -6.12
C LYS A 138 18.18 -1.61 -5.89
N MET A 139 18.00 -2.18 -4.68
CA MET A 139 16.72 -2.61 -4.15
C MET A 139 16.38 -1.88 -2.84
N ILE A 140 15.17 -1.33 -2.76
CA ILE A 140 14.70 -0.59 -1.57
C ILE A 140 13.39 -1.21 -1.06
N LEU A 141 13.33 -1.45 0.25
CA LEU A 141 12.13 -1.92 0.94
C LEU A 141 11.46 -0.77 1.68
N GLY A 142 10.16 -0.60 1.46
CA GLY A 142 9.37 0.42 2.14
C GLY A 142 8.17 -0.13 2.89
N SER A 143 7.75 0.58 3.92
CA SER A 143 6.53 0.25 4.68
C SER A 143 5.25 0.76 4.01
N ASP A 144 5.38 1.54 2.96
CA ASP A 144 4.27 2.04 2.14
C ASP A 144 4.11 1.24 0.84
N SER A 145 2.87 1.03 0.42
CA SER A 145 2.55 0.25 -0.78
C SER A 145 3.01 0.91 -2.09
N HIS A 146 3.18 2.24 -2.10
CA HIS A 146 3.66 3.00 -3.26
C HIS A 146 5.19 3.10 -3.34
N THR A 147 5.91 2.24 -2.62
CA THR A 147 7.37 2.13 -2.72
C THR A 147 7.73 1.60 -4.11
N ARG A 148 7.88 2.53 -5.07
CA ARG A 148 8.17 2.33 -6.49
C ARG A 148 9.15 3.38 -6.96
N TYR A 149 10.33 2.96 -7.39
CA TYR A 149 11.42 3.83 -7.85
C TYR A 149 12.05 3.30 -9.13
N GLY A 150 11.28 2.50 -9.88
CA GLY A 150 11.72 1.83 -11.11
C GLY A 150 12.17 2.80 -12.18
N ALA A 151 11.54 3.98 -12.28
CA ALA A 151 11.92 5.03 -13.22
C ALA A 151 13.37 5.55 -13.01
N LEU A 152 13.92 5.34 -11.81
CA LEU A 152 15.32 5.64 -11.46
C LEU A 152 16.22 4.40 -11.46
N GLY A 153 15.81 3.32 -12.11
CA GLY A 153 16.56 2.07 -12.16
C GLY A 153 16.63 1.31 -10.82
N THR A 154 15.78 1.65 -9.84
CA THR A 154 15.74 1.01 -8.52
C THR A 154 14.52 0.12 -8.40
N MET A 155 14.73 -1.18 -8.18
CA MET A 155 13.62 -2.09 -7.88
C MET A 155 13.19 -1.89 -6.43
N ALA A 156 12.00 -1.33 -6.23
CA ALA A 156 11.49 -1.02 -4.91
C ALA A 156 10.20 -1.79 -4.61
N VAL A 157 10.08 -2.26 -3.36
CA VAL A 157 8.98 -3.11 -2.91
C VAL A 157 8.36 -2.53 -1.65
N GLY A 158 7.03 -2.45 -1.63
CA GLY A 158 6.28 -2.09 -0.43
C GLY A 158 5.79 -3.33 0.32
N GLU A 159 6.16 -3.48 1.59
CA GLU A 159 5.79 -4.62 2.43
C GLU A 159 5.23 -4.20 3.79
N GLY A 160 4.69 -5.16 4.54
CA GLY A 160 4.23 -4.94 5.90
C GLY A 160 5.37 -4.86 6.91
N GLY A 161 5.08 -4.31 8.10
CA GLY A 161 6.04 -4.10 9.18
C GLY A 161 6.93 -5.29 9.51
N PRO A 162 6.40 -6.53 9.60
CA PRO A 162 7.22 -7.70 9.87
C PRO A 162 8.35 -7.96 8.87
N GLU A 163 8.13 -7.71 7.57
CA GLU A 163 9.20 -7.87 6.56
C GLU A 163 10.30 -6.82 6.74
N LEU A 164 9.94 -5.59 7.11
CA LEU A 164 10.92 -4.57 7.44
C LEU A 164 11.69 -4.93 8.73
N ALA A 165 11.00 -5.43 9.74
CA ALA A 165 11.64 -5.91 10.97
C ALA A 165 12.63 -7.06 10.69
N LYS A 166 12.33 -7.96 9.76
CA LYS A 166 13.27 -9.01 9.31
C LYS A 166 14.58 -8.41 8.76
N GLN A 167 14.50 -7.37 7.92
CA GLN A 167 15.68 -6.70 7.39
C GLN A 167 16.49 -6.03 8.51
N LEU A 168 15.83 -5.39 9.49
CA LEU A 168 16.48 -4.80 10.65
C LEU A 168 17.20 -5.86 11.54
N LEU A 169 16.79 -7.12 11.44
CA LEU A 169 17.40 -8.26 12.11
C LEU A 169 18.42 -9.01 11.20
N ARG A 170 18.86 -8.39 10.10
CA ARG A 170 19.79 -8.95 9.11
C ARG A 170 19.30 -10.23 8.43
N ASN A 171 17.98 -10.43 8.38
CA ASN A 171 17.34 -11.53 7.69
C ASN A 171 16.92 -11.14 6.26
N THR A 172 16.30 -12.03 5.53
CA THR A 172 15.99 -11.91 4.11
C THR A 172 14.50 -11.73 3.84
N TRP A 173 14.20 -11.17 2.70
CA TRP A 173 12.90 -11.23 2.07
C TRP A 173 12.85 -12.45 1.15
N ASP A 174 11.99 -13.40 1.49
CA ASP A 174 11.90 -14.68 0.78
C ASP A 174 10.82 -14.62 -0.29
N VAL A 175 11.20 -14.77 -1.54
CA VAL A 175 10.29 -14.65 -2.68
C VAL A 175 10.63 -15.65 -3.78
N PRO A 176 9.65 -16.34 -4.38
CA PRO A 176 9.89 -17.09 -5.62
C PRO A 176 10.20 -16.11 -6.75
N MET A 177 10.97 -16.57 -7.74
CA MET A 177 11.23 -15.73 -8.93
C MET A 177 9.90 -15.28 -9.56
N PRO A 178 9.60 -13.98 -9.58
CA PRO A 178 8.35 -13.50 -10.15
C PRO A 178 8.36 -13.60 -11.68
N LYS A 179 7.19 -13.70 -12.27
CA LYS A 179 7.03 -13.47 -13.71
C LYS A 179 7.36 -12.03 -14.04
N VAL A 180 7.98 -11.83 -15.22
CA VAL A 180 8.31 -10.49 -15.72
C VAL A 180 7.41 -10.17 -16.90
N VAL A 181 6.74 -9.02 -16.82
CA VAL A 181 5.83 -8.52 -17.87
C VAL A 181 6.46 -7.30 -18.52
N LEU A 182 6.68 -7.37 -19.83
CA LEU A 182 7.17 -6.24 -20.60
C LEU A 182 6.06 -5.21 -20.78
N VAL A 183 6.34 -3.95 -20.47
CA VAL A 183 5.52 -2.78 -20.82
C VAL A 183 6.26 -2.00 -21.91
N TYR A 184 5.81 -2.17 -23.15
CA TYR A 184 6.49 -1.60 -24.33
C TYR A 184 5.84 -0.29 -24.76
N LEU A 185 6.58 0.81 -24.59
CA LEU A 185 6.12 2.18 -24.85
C LEU A 185 6.50 2.63 -26.26
N THR A 186 5.54 3.21 -26.99
CA THR A 186 5.75 3.82 -28.30
C THR A 186 5.06 5.17 -28.40
N GLY A 187 5.51 6.03 -29.34
CA GLY A 187 4.94 7.35 -29.55
C GLY A 187 5.30 8.35 -28.44
N LYS A 188 4.64 9.51 -28.46
CA LYS A 188 4.80 10.61 -27.49
C LYS A 188 3.45 11.04 -26.96
N PRO A 189 3.33 11.44 -25.67
CA PRO A 189 2.08 12.01 -25.16
C PRO A 189 1.68 13.28 -25.92
N LYS A 190 0.38 13.47 -26.09
CA LYS A 190 -0.18 14.72 -26.63
C LYS A 190 -0.08 15.82 -25.56
N LYS A 191 -0.10 17.08 -26.01
CA LYS A 191 -0.27 18.24 -25.12
C LYS A 191 -1.52 18.04 -24.25
N GLY A 192 -1.40 18.29 -22.94
CA GLY A 192 -2.49 18.14 -21.98
C GLY A 192 -2.75 16.71 -21.51
N VAL A 193 -1.97 15.73 -21.98
CA VAL A 193 -1.98 14.34 -21.46
C VAL A 193 -0.80 14.16 -20.52
N GLY A 194 -1.08 13.89 -19.25
CA GLY A 194 -0.07 13.74 -18.23
C GLY A 194 0.22 12.30 -17.83
N PRO A 195 1.15 12.09 -16.88
CA PRO A 195 1.53 10.75 -16.43
C PRO A 195 0.38 9.99 -15.78
N HIS A 196 -0.52 10.71 -15.13
CA HIS A 196 -1.64 10.07 -14.43
C HIS A 196 -2.68 9.50 -15.42
N ASP A 197 -2.83 10.11 -16.59
CA ASP A 197 -3.70 9.60 -17.65
C ASP A 197 -3.20 8.23 -18.15
N VAL A 198 -1.90 8.09 -18.38
CA VAL A 198 -1.27 6.83 -18.78
C VAL A 198 -1.40 5.80 -17.67
N ALA A 199 -1.17 6.19 -16.44
CA ALA A 199 -1.24 5.31 -15.27
C ALA A 199 -2.67 4.78 -15.04
N ILE A 200 -3.68 5.64 -15.05
CA ILE A 200 -5.10 5.26 -14.91
C ILE A 200 -5.51 4.30 -16.03
N ALA A 201 -5.11 4.60 -17.27
CA ALA A 201 -5.39 3.72 -18.41
C ALA A 201 -4.73 2.33 -18.25
N LEU A 202 -3.51 2.27 -17.69
CA LEU A 202 -2.81 1.01 -17.39
C LEU A 202 -3.52 0.22 -16.29
N VAL A 203 -3.94 0.88 -15.21
CA VAL A 203 -4.70 0.25 -14.12
C VAL A 203 -6.02 -0.31 -14.66
N LYS A 204 -6.79 0.48 -15.46
CA LYS A 204 -8.02 0.01 -16.11
C LYS A 204 -7.79 -1.26 -16.94
N ALA A 205 -6.71 -1.31 -17.71
CA ALA A 205 -6.43 -2.42 -18.61
C ALA A 205 -6.01 -3.72 -17.91
N THR A 206 -5.49 -3.65 -16.67
CA THR A 206 -4.82 -4.77 -16.03
C THR A 206 -5.46 -5.28 -14.75
N PHE A 207 -6.18 -4.42 -14.01
CA PHE A 207 -6.63 -4.72 -12.66
C PHE A 207 -7.72 -5.80 -12.60
N GLU A 208 -8.80 -5.64 -13.37
CA GLU A 208 -9.96 -6.55 -13.29
C GLU A 208 -9.63 -8.00 -13.62
N THR A 209 -8.72 -8.19 -14.59
CA THR A 209 -8.28 -9.53 -15.01
C THR A 209 -7.15 -10.08 -14.13
N GLY A 210 -6.59 -9.28 -13.23
CA GLY A 210 -5.39 -9.64 -12.47
C GLY A 210 -4.17 -9.91 -13.36
N PHE A 211 -4.10 -9.28 -14.53
CA PHE A 211 -3.14 -9.59 -15.60
C PHE A 211 -1.69 -9.58 -15.14
N VAL A 212 -1.35 -8.69 -14.21
CA VAL A 212 0.01 -8.49 -13.68
C VAL A 212 0.17 -8.83 -12.20
N ASN A 213 -0.79 -9.55 -11.61
CA ASN A 213 -0.73 -9.90 -10.19
C ASN A 213 0.59 -10.56 -9.81
N ASN A 214 1.29 -9.98 -8.82
CA ASN A 214 2.59 -10.44 -8.32
C ASN A 214 3.72 -10.55 -9.37
N CYS A 215 3.56 -9.92 -10.54
CA CYS A 215 4.60 -9.83 -11.57
C CYS A 215 5.47 -8.58 -11.35
N VAL A 216 6.66 -8.56 -11.92
CA VAL A 216 7.45 -7.34 -12.08
C VAL A 216 7.16 -6.75 -13.46
N LEU A 217 6.83 -5.45 -13.49
CA LEU A 217 6.66 -4.71 -14.74
C LEU A 217 8.01 -4.14 -15.19
N GLU A 218 8.41 -4.46 -16.40
CA GLU A 218 9.64 -3.95 -16.99
C GLU A 218 9.32 -3.04 -18.17
N PHE A 219 9.59 -1.74 -18.00
CA PHE A 219 9.26 -0.69 -18.96
C PHE A 219 10.41 -0.52 -19.95
N CYS A 220 10.12 -0.76 -21.22
CA CYS A 220 11.08 -0.65 -22.33
C CYS A 220 10.41 0.01 -23.54
N GLY A 221 11.20 0.34 -24.52
CA GLY A 221 10.71 0.76 -25.83
C GLY A 221 11.03 2.21 -26.20
N PRO A 222 10.85 2.56 -27.48
CA PRO A 222 11.32 3.84 -28.02
C PRO A 222 10.58 5.06 -27.46
N GLY A 223 9.41 4.88 -26.84
CA GLY A 223 8.64 5.98 -26.23
C GLY A 223 9.26 6.51 -24.93
N ILE A 224 10.18 5.76 -24.27
CA ILE A 224 10.75 6.17 -22.98
C ILE A 224 11.57 7.43 -23.11
N LYS A 225 12.45 7.52 -24.12
CA LYS A 225 13.41 8.63 -24.29
C LYS A 225 12.78 10.04 -24.36
N ASP A 226 11.51 10.11 -24.73
CA ASP A 226 10.78 11.37 -24.88
C ASP A 226 10.00 11.76 -23.62
N LEU A 227 10.07 10.94 -22.54
CA LEU A 227 9.39 11.20 -21.29
C LEU A 227 10.33 11.85 -20.27
N PRO A 228 9.98 13.04 -19.72
CA PRO A 228 10.68 13.61 -18.58
C PRO A 228 10.69 12.66 -17.38
N ILE A 229 11.63 12.80 -16.46
CA ILE A 229 11.77 11.89 -15.32
C ILE A 229 10.55 11.92 -14.40
N ASP A 230 9.94 13.06 -14.18
CA ASP A 230 8.72 13.18 -13.36
C ASP A 230 7.53 12.47 -14.02
N TYR A 231 7.46 12.49 -15.35
CA TYR A 231 6.44 11.73 -16.08
C TYR A 231 6.59 10.22 -15.87
N ARG A 232 7.83 9.70 -15.93
CA ARG A 232 8.13 8.29 -15.63
C ARG A 232 7.81 7.95 -14.18
N ASN A 233 8.22 8.79 -13.22
CA ASN A 233 7.94 8.62 -11.79
C ASN A 233 6.44 8.60 -11.49
N GLY A 234 5.65 9.44 -12.18
CA GLY A 234 4.19 9.50 -12.03
C GLY A 234 3.50 8.23 -12.51
N ILE A 235 3.95 7.63 -13.62
CA ILE A 235 3.45 6.33 -14.08
C ILE A 235 3.90 5.23 -13.13
N ASP A 236 5.19 5.21 -12.77
CA ASP A 236 5.83 4.15 -12.00
C ASP A 236 5.17 3.96 -10.63
N VAL A 237 4.90 5.04 -9.90
CA VAL A 237 4.28 4.97 -8.57
C VAL A 237 2.88 4.37 -8.61
N MET A 238 2.14 4.59 -9.68
CA MET A 238 0.78 4.08 -9.87
C MET A 238 0.73 2.61 -10.27
N THR A 239 1.86 1.99 -10.61
CA THR A 239 1.91 0.55 -10.90
C THR A 239 1.46 -0.29 -9.69
N THR A 240 1.56 0.26 -8.48
CA THR A 240 1.01 -0.37 -7.27
C THR A 240 -0.47 -0.72 -7.41
N GLU A 241 -1.25 0.12 -8.07
CA GLU A 241 -2.69 -0.07 -8.23
C GLU A 241 -3.06 -1.14 -9.27
N THR A 242 -2.07 -1.65 -10.00
CA THR A 242 -2.25 -2.83 -10.88
C THR A 242 -2.08 -4.15 -10.15
N THR A 243 -1.72 -4.14 -8.86
CA THR A 243 -1.38 -5.30 -8.01
C THR A 243 -0.07 -6.01 -8.40
N CYS A 244 0.79 -5.39 -9.20
CA CYS A 244 2.11 -5.92 -9.50
C CYS A 244 3.01 -5.94 -8.25
N LEU A 245 4.04 -6.78 -8.27
CA LEU A 245 5.01 -6.91 -7.17
C LEU A 245 5.95 -5.69 -7.12
N SER A 246 6.49 -5.30 -8.27
CA SER A 246 7.40 -4.17 -8.44
C SER A 246 7.42 -3.71 -9.90
N SER A 247 8.19 -2.67 -10.17
CA SER A 247 8.42 -2.12 -11.51
C SER A 247 9.87 -1.70 -11.67
N ILE A 248 10.36 -1.71 -12.92
CA ILE A 248 11.71 -1.27 -13.30
C ILE A 248 11.67 -0.72 -14.73
N TRP A 249 12.48 0.29 -15.02
CA TRP A 249 12.54 0.97 -16.30
C TRP A 249 13.95 0.92 -16.88
N GLU A 250 14.04 0.91 -18.21
CA GLU A 250 15.29 1.23 -18.88
C GLU A 250 15.76 2.64 -18.44
N THR A 251 17.07 2.77 -18.21
CA THR A 251 17.69 4.04 -17.84
C THR A 251 18.41 4.65 -19.05
N ASP A 252 18.42 5.96 -19.12
CA ASP A 252 18.99 6.75 -20.22
C ASP A 252 19.56 8.09 -19.73
N GLU A 253 19.86 9.00 -20.65
CA GLU A 253 20.39 10.33 -20.36
C GLU A 253 19.45 11.17 -19.49
N VAL A 254 18.13 10.94 -19.55
CA VAL A 254 17.14 11.61 -18.68
C VAL A 254 17.29 11.13 -17.25
N THR A 255 17.48 9.83 -17.04
CA THR A 255 17.77 9.26 -15.72
C THR A 255 19.12 9.72 -15.18
N GLU A 256 20.16 9.76 -16.04
CA GLU A 256 21.47 10.31 -15.68
C GLU A 256 21.36 11.79 -15.26
N GLY A 257 20.57 12.58 -16.01
CA GLY A 257 20.29 13.98 -15.73
C GLY A 257 19.66 14.17 -14.34
N PHE A 258 18.74 13.32 -13.93
CA PHE A 258 18.18 13.34 -12.58
C PHE A 258 19.26 13.18 -11.52
N PHE A 259 20.09 12.14 -11.61
CA PHE A 259 21.16 11.92 -10.62
C PHE A 259 22.20 13.04 -10.63
N LYS A 260 22.50 13.61 -11.79
CA LYS A 260 23.38 14.80 -11.92
C LYS A 260 22.80 16.01 -11.19
N THR A 261 21.51 16.31 -11.42
CA THR A 261 20.80 17.42 -10.78
C THR A 261 20.79 17.28 -9.26
N HIS A 262 20.72 16.03 -8.75
CA HIS A 262 20.76 15.73 -7.32
C HIS A 262 22.18 15.55 -6.75
N GLY A 263 23.24 15.80 -7.53
CA GLY A 263 24.62 15.65 -7.08
C GLY A 263 25.03 14.20 -6.78
N ARG A 264 24.35 13.21 -7.40
CA ARG A 264 24.48 11.78 -7.13
C ARG A 264 24.75 10.97 -8.40
N VAL A 265 25.58 11.50 -9.28
CA VAL A 265 25.87 10.88 -10.58
C VAL A 265 26.46 9.47 -10.44
N GLU A 266 27.11 9.17 -9.33
CA GLU A 266 27.63 7.83 -9.00
C GLU A 266 26.55 6.76 -8.79
N ASP A 267 25.32 7.15 -8.52
CA ASP A 267 24.17 6.26 -8.41
C ASP A 267 23.55 5.91 -9.78
N TYR A 268 23.97 6.58 -10.85
CA TYR A 268 23.58 6.23 -12.19
C TYR A 268 24.43 5.08 -12.77
N LYS A 269 23.75 4.14 -13.39
CA LYS A 269 24.35 3.11 -14.25
C LYS A 269 23.40 2.84 -15.41
N PRO A 270 23.91 2.62 -16.64
CA PRO A 270 23.08 2.10 -17.72
C PRO A 270 22.44 0.79 -17.30
N LEU A 271 21.12 0.73 -17.36
CA LEU A 271 20.33 -0.45 -17.05
C LEU A 271 19.40 -0.73 -18.23
N HIS A 272 19.63 -1.85 -18.91
CA HIS A 272 18.88 -2.32 -20.07
C HIS A 272 18.72 -3.82 -20.00
N PRO A 273 17.65 -4.38 -20.62
CA PRO A 273 17.63 -5.82 -20.88
C PRO A 273 18.78 -6.21 -21.79
N GLY A 274 19.22 -7.45 -21.71
CA GLY A 274 20.22 -7.98 -22.67
C GLY A 274 19.74 -7.91 -24.12
N GLU A 275 20.64 -8.16 -25.09
CA GLU A 275 20.29 -8.07 -26.52
C GLU A 275 19.05 -8.89 -26.91
N VAL A 276 18.84 -10.01 -26.22
CA VAL A 276 17.66 -10.87 -26.37
C VAL A 276 17.14 -11.19 -24.99
N ALA A 277 16.02 -10.59 -24.59
CA ALA A 277 15.33 -10.87 -23.34
C ALA A 277 13.97 -11.53 -23.58
N TRP A 278 13.51 -12.36 -22.64
CA TRP A 278 12.21 -13.01 -22.70
C TRP A 278 11.31 -12.56 -21.58
N TYR A 279 10.05 -12.30 -21.92
CA TYR A 279 9.00 -11.89 -20.98
C TYR A 279 7.82 -12.85 -21.03
N ASP A 280 7.25 -13.18 -19.87
CA ASP A 280 6.13 -14.13 -19.74
C ASP A 280 4.86 -13.63 -20.42
N LYS A 281 4.65 -12.30 -20.39
CA LYS A 281 3.53 -11.55 -20.97
C LYS A 281 4.02 -10.18 -21.42
N TYR A 282 3.21 -9.48 -22.19
CA TYR A 282 3.55 -8.08 -22.53
C TYR A 282 2.32 -7.18 -22.69
N ILE A 283 2.57 -5.91 -22.51
CA ILE A 283 1.62 -4.81 -22.66
C ILE A 283 2.24 -3.83 -23.65
N THR A 284 1.47 -3.34 -24.61
CA THR A 284 1.89 -2.24 -25.48
C THR A 284 1.11 -0.98 -25.12
N ILE A 285 1.81 0.15 -25.03
CA ILE A 285 1.22 1.46 -24.80
C ILE A 285 1.63 2.41 -25.92
N GLU A 286 0.66 2.83 -26.73
CA GLU A 286 0.83 3.88 -27.74
C GLU A 286 0.51 5.22 -27.08
N LEU A 287 1.55 5.95 -26.63
CA LEU A 287 1.42 7.19 -25.84
C LEU A 287 0.65 8.28 -26.57
N ASP A 288 0.81 8.38 -27.89
CA ASP A 288 0.08 9.33 -28.74
C ASP A 288 -1.44 9.07 -28.85
N LYS A 289 -1.89 7.89 -28.41
CA LYS A 289 -3.31 7.51 -28.38
C LYS A 289 -3.96 7.58 -27.01
N VAL A 290 -3.19 7.89 -25.97
CA VAL A 290 -3.74 8.13 -24.65
C VAL A 290 -4.48 9.47 -24.64
N GLU A 291 -5.63 9.51 -24.00
CA GLU A 291 -6.46 10.71 -23.81
C GLU A 291 -6.56 11.05 -22.32
N PRO A 292 -6.94 12.27 -21.95
CA PRO A 292 -7.19 12.62 -20.55
C PRO A 292 -8.20 11.67 -19.91
N MET A 293 -7.83 11.13 -18.74
CA MET A 293 -8.59 10.12 -18.02
C MET A 293 -9.21 10.66 -16.73
N ILE A 294 -10.29 10.04 -16.31
CA ILE A 294 -10.88 10.18 -14.98
C ILE A 294 -11.19 8.80 -14.42
N ALA A 295 -10.80 8.54 -13.18
CA ALA A 295 -11.20 7.33 -12.47
C ALA A 295 -12.22 7.69 -11.39
N LEU A 296 -13.43 7.15 -11.51
CA LEU A 296 -14.55 7.37 -10.62
C LEU A 296 -14.39 6.55 -9.31
N PRO A 297 -15.11 6.91 -8.20
CA PRO A 297 -15.14 6.09 -7.01
C PRO A 297 -15.59 4.64 -7.36
N PHE A 298 -15.13 3.58 -6.74
CA PHE A 298 -14.25 3.54 -5.54
C PHE A 298 -12.94 2.82 -5.79
N HIS A 299 -12.47 2.82 -7.03
CA HIS A 299 -11.21 2.18 -7.41
C HIS A 299 -10.59 2.88 -8.64
N PRO A 300 -9.25 2.98 -8.75
CA PRO A 300 -8.60 3.57 -9.92
C PRO A 300 -8.92 2.88 -11.27
N SER A 301 -9.36 1.61 -11.25
CA SER A 301 -9.78 0.89 -12.45
C SER A 301 -11.16 1.30 -12.99
N ASN A 302 -12.01 1.93 -12.16
CA ASN A 302 -13.30 2.47 -12.60
C ASN A 302 -13.09 3.75 -13.43
N ALA A 303 -12.47 3.61 -14.58
CA ALA A 303 -11.89 4.72 -15.33
C ALA A 303 -12.49 4.85 -16.74
N TYR A 304 -12.56 6.10 -17.18
CA TYR A 304 -13.07 6.53 -18.49
C TYR A 304 -12.14 7.60 -19.05
N THR A 305 -12.17 7.82 -20.36
CA THR A 305 -11.67 9.10 -20.85
C THR A 305 -12.61 10.21 -20.34
N ILE A 306 -12.08 11.41 -20.08
CA ILE A 306 -12.94 12.53 -19.62
C ILE A 306 -14.07 12.78 -20.61
N LYS A 307 -13.81 12.63 -21.91
CA LYS A 307 -14.83 12.76 -22.97
C LYS A 307 -15.93 11.73 -22.86
N GLU A 308 -15.59 10.45 -22.67
CA GLU A 308 -16.58 9.38 -22.43
C GLU A 308 -17.40 9.64 -21.18
N PHE A 309 -16.76 10.07 -20.10
CA PHE A 309 -17.42 10.42 -18.86
C PHE A 309 -18.42 11.57 -19.06
N LEU A 310 -17.99 12.67 -19.67
CA LEU A 310 -18.85 13.85 -19.89
C LEU A 310 -20.05 13.53 -20.82
N ALA A 311 -19.84 12.66 -21.81
CA ALA A 311 -20.91 12.25 -22.73
C ALA A 311 -21.96 11.34 -22.06
N ASN A 312 -21.60 10.61 -21.01
CA ASN A 312 -22.45 9.62 -20.33
C ASN A 312 -22.55 9.88 -18.82
N ALA A 313 -22.33 11.12 -18.38
CA ALA A 313 -22.15 11.46 -16.97
C ALA A 313 -23.32 11.02 -16.08
N GLU A 314 -24.57 11.19 -16.55
CA GLU A 314 -25.76 10.82 -15.78
C GLU A 314 -25.81 9.31 -15.49
N GLU A 315 -25.57 8.47 -16.49
CA GLU A 315 -25.57 7.01 -16.34
C GLU A 315 -24.43 6.55 -15.44
N ILE A 316 -23.23 7.07 -15.67
CA ILE A 316 -22.01 6.71 -14.91
C ILE A 316 -22.15 7.12 -13.45
N LEU A 317 -22.59 8.35 -13.16
CA LEU A 317 -22.75 8.84 -11.79
C LEU A 317 -23.88 8.11 -11.05
N LYS A 318 -25.01 7.77 -11.73
CA LYS A 318 -26.02 6.90 -11.15
C LYS A 318 -25.47 5.54 -10.73
N GLY A 319 -24.63 4.93 -11.57
CA GLY A 319 -23.96 3.67 -11.22
C GLY A 319 -23.05 3.79 -9.98
N VAL A 320 -22.31 4.90 -9.85
CA VAL A 320 -21.51 5.19 -8.66
C VAL A 320 -22.39 5.39 -7.41
N GLU A 321 -23.50 6.11 -7.53
CA GLU A 321 -24.46 6.30 -6.43
C GLU A 321 -25.10 4.99 -5.99
N GLU A 322 -25.47 4.11 -6.91
CA GLU A 322 -26.03 2.79 -6.61
C GLU A 322 -24.99 1.92 -5.87
N ASP A 323 -23.73 1.91 -6.32
CA ASP A 323 -22.66 1.21 -5.64
C ASP A 323 -22.40 1.81 -4.24
N ALA A 324 -22.45 3.13 -4.11
CA ALA A 324 -22.31 3.83 -2.84
C ALA A 324 -23.45 3.47 -1.85
N ARG A 325 -24.71 3.46 -2.30
CA ARG A 325 -25.87 3.07 -1.45
C ARG A 325 -25.75 1.63 -0.98
N ARG A 326 -25.26 0.74 -1.85
CA ARG A 326 -25.02 -0.67 -1.48
C ARG A 326 -23.93 -0.80 -0.42
N ARG A 327 -22.83 -0.06 -0.56
CA ARG A 327 -21.69 -0.10 0.37
C ARG A 327 -21.99 0.61 1.69
N PHE A 328 -22.74 1.69 1.63
CA PHE A 328 -22.98 2.62 2.73
C PHE A 328 -24.50 2.87 2.92
N PRO A 329 -25.22 1.92 3.51
CA PRO A 329 -26.70 2.01 3.61
C PRO A 329 -27.24 3.23 4.37
N LYS A 330 -26.40 3.91 5.17
CA LYS A 330 -26.79 5.14 5.90
C LYS A 330 -26.47 6.43 5.13
N ALA A 331 -25.66 6.35 4.08
CA ALA A 331 -25.34 7.50 3.26
C ALA A 331 -26.38 7.69 2.16
N ASP A 332 -26.58 8.92 1.75
CA ASP A 332 -27.50 9.29 0.68
C ASP A 332 -26.75 10.05 -0.43
N PRO A 333 -26.08 9.33 -1.34
CA PRO A 333 -25.27 9.92 -2.40
C PRO A 333 -26.13 10.54 -3.51
N HIS A 334 -25.75 11.77 -3.90
CA HIS A 334 -26.40 12.58 -4.93
C HIS A 334 -25.36 13.23 -5.86
N LEU A 335 -24.46 12.44 -6.47
CA LEU A 335 -23.44 12.95 -7.38
C LEU A 335 -24.02 13.43 -8.71
N THR A 336 -25.20 12.96 -9.10
CA THR A 336 -25.92 13.43 -10.29
C THR A 336 -26.35 14.89 -10.20
N ASP A 337 -26.43 15.48 -8.98
CA ASP A 337 -26.65 16.90 -8.76
C ASP A 337 -25.51 17.78 -9.29
N LYS A 338 -24.33 17.19 -9.56
CA LYS A 338 -23.18 17.89 -10.17
C LYS A 338 -23.37 18.13 -11.67
N ILE A 339 -24.42 17.59 -12.27
CA ILE A 339 -24.74 17.79 -13.69
C ILE A 339 -25.71 18.97 -13.79
N HIS A 340 -25.19 20.13 -14.10
CA HIS A 340 -26.01 21.35 -14.29
C HIS A 340 -25.31 22.33 -15.26
N ASP A 341 -26.00 23.32 -15.73
CA ASP A 341 -25.49 24.37 -16.63
C ASP A 341 -24.70 23.86 -17.84
N GLY A 342 -25.15 22.71 -18.38
CA GLY A 342 -24.52 22.07 -19.55
C GLY A 342 -23.16 21.47 -19.32
N GLY A 343 -22.83 21.09 -18.08
CA GLY A 343 -21.56 20.44 -17.72
C GLY A 343 -21.65 19.61 -16.46
N VAL A 344 -20.53 19.04 -16.07
CA VAL A 344 -20.33 18.37 -14.77
C VAL A 344 -19.39 19.23 -13.94
N TRP A 345 -19.76 19.48 -12.71
CA TRP A 345 -19.03 20.39 -11.83
C TRP A 345 -18.42 19.65 -10.64
N ALA A 346 -17.18 19.94 -10.36
CA ALA A 346 -16.49 19.48 -9.16
C ALA A 346 -16.53 20.55 -8.07
N ASP A 347 -16.42 20.13 -6.81
CA ASP A 347 -16.33 21.03 -5.65
C ASP A 347 -14.90 21.31 -5.23
N GLN A 348 -13.98 20.39 -5.59
CA GLN A 348 -12.60 20.46 -5.14
C GLN A 348 -11.63 19.89 -6.19
N GLY A 349 -10.48 20.53 -6.34
CA GLY A 349 -9.30 20.02 -7.04
C GLY A 349 -8.12 19.91 -6.09
N VAL A 350 -7.39 18.78 -6.12
CA VAL A 350 -6.22 18.56 -5.26
C VAL A 350 -5.08 17.97 -6.07
N ILE A 351 -3.93 18.60 -6.02
CA ILE A 351 -2.65 18.07 -6.56
C ILE A 351 -1.75 17.74 -5.37
N ALA A 352 -1.48 16.47 -5.10
CA ALA A 352 -0.78 16.08 -3.88
C ALA A 352 -0.01 14.76 -4.00
N GLY A 353 0.85 14.51 -3.01
CA GLY A 353 1.55 13.26 -2.81
C GLY A 353 2.64 12.97 -3.84
N CYS A 354 3.12 11.74 -3.81
CA CYS A 354 4.26 11.29 -4.63
C CYS A 354 3.95 11.13 -6.12
N ALA A 355 2.67 11.16 -6.52
CA ALA A 355 2.23 11.14 -7.91
C ALA A 355 1.95 12.56 -8.42
N GLY A 356 1.13 13.33 -7.70
CA GLY A 356 0.67 14.65 -8.15
C GLY A 356 1.64 15.78 -7.84
N GLY A 357 2.23 15.78 -6.65
CA GLY A 357 3.05 16.89 -6.13
C GLY A 357 4.44 17.05 -6.75
N LEU A 358 4.74 16.38 -7.87
CA LEU A 358 6.00 16.49 -8.61
C LEU A 358 6.15 17.87 -9.27
N PHE A 359 7.39 18.28 -9.50
CA PHE A 359 7.71 19.61 -10.02
C PHE A 359 7.03 19.89 -11.37
N ASP A 360 7.18 19.02 -12.36
CA ASP A 360 6.62 19.22 -13.71
C ASP A 360 5.09 19.32 -13.69
N ASN A 361 4.41 18.56 -12.82
CA ASN A 361 2.95 18.60 -12.70
C ASN A 361 2.45 19.96 -12.18
N ILE A 362 3.12 20.50 -11.16
CA ILE A 362 2.72 21.76 -10.53
C ILE A 362 3.14 22.95 -11.40
N ALA A 363 4.31 22.91 -12.03
CA ALA A 363 4.77 23.95 -12.94
C ALA A 363 3.83 24.10 -14.15
N GLU A 364 3.43 22.98 -14.76
CA GLU A 364 2.49 23.02 -15.89
C GLU A 364 1.07 23.42 -15.45
N ALA A 365 0.63 23.03 -14.24
CA ALA A 365 -0.63 23.52 -13.67
C ALA A 365 -0.60 25.06 -13.47
N ALA A 366 0.54 25.61 -13.05
CA ALA A 366 0.72 27.06 -12.94
C ALA A 366 0.68 27.76 -14.32
N ASP A 367 1.31 27.16 -15.34
CA ASP A 367 1.25 27.69 -16.71
C ASP A 367 -0.19 27.71 -17.25
N ILE A 368 -0.99 26.69 -16.97
CA ILE A 368 -2.41 26.62 -17.33
C ILE A 368 -3.21 27.72 -16.63
N LEU A 369 -2.91 28.02 -15.38
CA LEU A 369 -3.66 28.96 -14.53
C LEU A 369 -3.17 30.39 -14.60
N ARG A 370 -2.04 30.65 -15.22
CA ARG A 370 -1.47 32.03 -15.33
C ARG A 370 -2.47 32.98 -15.94
N GLY A 371 -2.84 34.04 -15.19
CA GLY A 371 -3.83 35.02 -15.59
C GLY A 371 -5.27 34.55 -15.59
N LYS A 372 -5.55 33.35 -15.02
CA LYS A 372 -6.89 32.80 -14.81
C LYS A 372 -7.13 32.64 -13.31
N PHE A 373 -8.38 32.42 -12.94
CA PHE A 373 -8.74 32.19 -11.53
C PHE A 373 -9.83 31.18 -11.38
N THR A 374 -9.87 30.54 -10.20
CA THR A 374 -10.80 29.47 -9.85
C THR A 374 -12.23 29.95 -9.61
N GLY A 375 -12.47 31.28 -9.62
CA GLY A 375 -13.76 31.89 -9.32
C GLY A 375 -13.99 32.09 -7.82
N SER A 376 -15.18 32.66 -7.50
CA SER A 376 -15.61 32.94 -6.12
C SER A 376 -16.71 31.97 -5.64
N GLY A 377 -16.90 30.86 -6.34
CA GLY A 377 -17.87 29.82 -6.02
C GLY A 377 -17.39 28.82 -4.97
N ALA A 378 -18.02 27.68 -4.94
CA ALA A 378 -17.71 26.60 -3.98
C ALA A 378 -16.42 25.84 -4.31
N PHE A 379 -15.94 25.91 -5.55
CA PHE A 379 -14.75 25.16 -5.96
C PHE A 379 -13.49 25.63 -5.23
N SER A 380 -12.79 24.70 -4.60
CA SER A 380 -11.48 24.91 -3.98
C SER A 380 -10.36 24.19 -4.75
N PHE A 381 -9.15 24.76 -4.72
CA PHE A 381 -8.01 24.15 -5.38
C PHE A 381 -6.80 24.14 -4.45
N ASP A 382 -6.33 22.96 -4.11
CA ASP A 382 -5.26 22.74 -3.14
C ASP A 382 -4.06 22.06 -3.79
N VAL A 383 -2.86 22.60 -3.55
CA VAL A 383 -1.59 22.12 -4.14
C VAL A 383 -0.56 21.85 -3.07
N TYR A 384 -0.04 20.62 -3.07
CA TYR A 384 0.97 20.12 -2.13
C TYR A 384 2.24 19.72 -2.90
N PRO A 385 3.26 20.56 -2.96
CA PRO A 385 4.56 20.14 -3.49
C PRO A 385 5.10 18.95 -2.72
N THR A 386 5.69 18.00 -3.43
CA THR A 386 6.08 16.70 -2.87
C THR A 386 7.26 16.78 -1.89
N SER A 387 8.09 17.84 -2.01
CA SER A 387 9.23 18.11 -1.11
C SER A 387 9.50 19.62 -1.02
N VAL A 388 10.26 20.03 0.01
CA VAL A 388 10.68 21.43 0.15
C VAL A 388 11.62 21.87 -0.98
N PRO A 389 12.56 21.05 -1.48
CA PRO A 389 13.31 21.38 -2.69
C PRO A 389 12.41 21.75 -3.88
N VAL A 390 11.35 20.95 -4.12
CA VAL A 390 10.35 21.25 -5.17
C VAL A 390 9.63 22.58 -4.87
N SER A 391 9.22 22.81 -3.62
CA SER A 391 8.56 24.07 -3.21
C SER A 391 9.44 25.28 -3.47
N LEU A 392 10.74 25.20 -3.14
CA LEU A 392 11.69 26.27 -3.34
C LEU A 392 11.88 26.59 -4.83
N GLU A 393 11.98 25.56 -5.66
CA GLU A 393 12.17 25.78 -7.09
C GLU A 393 10.91 26.38 -7.75
N LEU A 394 9.71 25.93 -7.37
CA LEU A 394 8.44 26.54 -7.79
C LEU A 394 8.32 28.01 -7.37
N MET A 395 8.84 28.37 -6.17
CA MET A 395 8.91 29.77 -5.74
C MET A 395 9.90 30.60 -6.60
N LYS A 396 11.09 30.05 -6.85
CA LYS A 396 12.10 30.72 -7.69
C LYS A 396 11.61 30.93 -9.14
N LEU A 397 10.86 29.97 -9.65
CA LEU A 397 10.23 30.02 -10.96
C LEU A 397 9.08 31.04 -11.05
N GLY A 398 8.48 31.43 -9.92
CA GLY A 398 7.26 32.24 -9.86
C GLY A 398 5.97 31.47 -9.99
N ALA A 399 6.02 30.17 -10.20
CA ALA A 399 4.84 29.29 -10.31
C ALA A 399 3.95 29.32 -9.06
N THR A 400 4.56 29.43 -7.88
CA THR A 400 3.82 29.61 -6.61
C THR A 400 2.98 30.87 -6.62
N ALA A 401 3.50 31.98 -7.15
CA ALA A 401 2.78 33.25 -7.24
C ALA A 401 1.59 33.13 -8.23
N ASP A 402 1.82 32.58 -9.42
CA ASP A 402 0.76 32.34 -10.42
C ASP A 402 -0.40 31.50 -9.86
N LEU A 403 -0.07 30.46 -9.09
CA LEU A 403 -1.08 29.60 -8.44
C LEU A 403 -1.86 30.35 -7.34
N LEU A 404 -1.16 31.11 -6.46
CA LEU A 404 -1.82 31.90 -5.41
C LEU A 404 -2.73 32.99 -6.00
N GLU A 405 -2.28 33.68 -7.04
CA GLU A 405 -3.07 34.70 -7.76
C GLU A 405 -4.31 34.09 -8.43
N SER A 406 -4.22 32.83 -8.88
CA SER A 406 -5.38 32.10 -9.44
C SER A 406 -6.43 31.70 -8.39
N GLY A 407 -6.11 31.76 -7.11
CA GLY A 407 -6.95 31.32 -5.99
C GLY A 407 -6.62 29.93 -5.45
N ALA A 408 -5.51 29.32 -5.86
CA ALA A 408 -5.04 28.06 -5.29
C ALA A 408 -4.50 28.25 -3.87
N ILE A 409 -4.59 27.20 -3.06
CA ILE A 409 -4.02 27.15 -1.72
C ILE A 409 -2.77 26.27 -1.74
N ILE A 410 -1.61 26.88 -1.45
CA ILE A 410 -0.35 26.12 -1.41
C ILE A 410 -0.13 25.60 0.01
N LYS A 411 0.08 24.32 0.12
CA LYS A 411 0.26 23.61 1.39
C LYS A 411 1.63 22.93 1.46
N PRO A 412 2.13 22.62 2.68
CA PRO A 412 3.41 21.94 2.84
C PRO A 412 3.36 20.49 2.34
N SER A 413 4.54 19.90 2.13
CA SER A 413 4.69 18.50 1.71
C SER A 413 4.04 17.55 2.72
N PHE A 414 3.01 16.83 2.28
CA PHE A 414 2.18 15.99 3.15
C PHE A 414 1.39 14.95 2.33
N CYS A 415 1.26 13.74 2.87
CA CYS A 415 0.51 12.65 2.22
C CYS A 415 -0.99 12.60 2.57
N GLY A 416 -1.47 13.49 3.44
CA GLY A 416 -2.83 13.46 3.99
C GLY A 416 -3.96 13.26 2.99
N PRO A 417 -4.01 14.01 1.87
CA PRO A 417 -5.07 13.85 0.88
C PRO A 417 -5.15 12.46 0.24
N CYS A 418 -4.05 11.69 0.27
CA CYS A 418 -4.04 10.33 -0.28
C CYS A 418 -4.74 9.30 0.61
N PHE A 419 -4.98 9.60 1.90
CA PHE A 419 -5.54 8.61 2.86
C PHE A 419 -6.63 9.17 3.80
N GLY A 420 -7.20 10.34 3.51
CA GLY A 420 -8.31 10.91 4.25
C GLY A 420 -7.95 11.72 5.49
N ALA A 421 -6.74 12.26 5.53
CA ALA A 421 -6.27 13.14 6.60
C ALA A 421 -5.97 14.55 6.06
N GLY A 422 -7.01 15.28 5.69
CA GLY A 422 -6.95 16.63 5.13
C GLY A 422 -7.68 16.74 3.78
N ASP A 423 -8.10 17.95 3.46
CA ASP A 423 -8.88 18.29 2.26
C ASP A 423 -10.13 17.40 2.08
N VAL A 424 -10.84 17.22 3.19
CA VAL A 424 -12.09 16.48 3.20
C VAL A 424 -13.17 17.31 2.51
N PRO A 425 -13.83 16.81 1.44
CA PRO A 425 -14.91 17.54 0.78
C PRO A 425 -16.14 17.62 1.67
N ALA A 426 -17.06 18.53 1.33
CA ALA A 426 -18.38 18.57 1.94
C ALA A 426 -19.18 17.29 1.64
N ASN A 427 -20.27 17.06 2.39
CA ASN A 427 -21.17 15.96 2.10
C ASN A 427 -21.72 16.05 0.66
N ASN A 428 -21.73 14.95 -0.07
CA ASN A 428 -22.00 14.89 -1.51
C ASN A 428 -21.07 15.72 -2.40
N GLY A 429 -19.88 16.09 -1.89
CA GLY A 429 -18.85 16.76 -2.66
C GLY A 429 -18.20 15.85 -3.68
N LEU A 430 -17.87 16.38 -4.85
CA LEU A 430 -17.07 15.73 -5.87
C LEU A 430 -15.65 16.32 -5.88
N SER A 431 -14.66 15.54 -5.49
CA SER A 431 -13.27 15.95 -5.40
C SER A 431 -12.45 15.30 -6.52
N LEU A 432 -11.72 16.12 -7.29
CA LEU A 432 -10.78 15.67 -8.32
C LEU A 432 -9.37 15.69 -7.75
N ARG A 433 -8.68 14.56 -7.77
CA ARG A 433 -7.37 14.43 -7.13
C ARG A 433 -6.32 13.84 -8.05
N HIS A 434 -5.18 14.49 -8.16
CA HIS A 434 -3.96 13.84 -8.60
C HIS A 434 -3.26 13.29 -7.37
N THR A 435 -3.75 12.15 -6.91
CA THR A 435 -3.23 11.33 -5.82
C THR A 435 -3.23 9.88 -6.28
N THR A 436 -2.92 8.92 -5.41
CA THR A 436 -2.75 7.53 -5.86
C THR A 436 -4.02 6.69 -5.77
N ARG A 437 -4.99 7.03 -4.90
CA ARG A 437 -6.16 6.19 -4.62
C ARG A 437 -7.44 6.98 -4.40
N ASN A 438 -8.54 6.37 -4.81
CA ASN A 438 -9.91 6.84 -4.58
C ASN A 438 -10.79 5.75 -3.95
N PHE A 439 -10.20 4.89 -3.13
CA PHE A 439 -10.91 3.83 -2.39
C PHE A 439 -11.98 4.42 -1.47
N PRO A 440 -12.98 3.60 -1.04
CA PRO A 440 -14.03 4.05 -0.15
C PRO A 440 -13.50 4.79 1.09
N ASN A 441 -14.06 5.97 1.37
CA ASN A 441 -13.76 6.82 2.55
C ASN A 441 -12.30 7.33 2.66
N ARG A 442 -11.54 7.23 1.59
CA ARG A 442 -10.19 7.78 1.49
C ARG A 442 -10.15 9.31 1.48
N GLU A 443 -11.27 9.95 1.26
CA GLU A 443 -11.46 11.40 1.36
C GLU A 443 -11.72 11.88 2.80
N GLY A 444 -12.02 10.97 3.74
CA GLY A 444 -12.25 11.27 5.14
C GLY A 444 -13.71 11.35 5.57
N SER A 445 -14.69 11.11 4.68
CA SER A 445 -16.10 11.02 5.06
C SER A 445 -16.39 9.86 6.01
N LYS A 446 -17.47 9.99 6.79
CA LYS A 446 -17.92 8.99 7.77
C LYS A 446 -19.31 8.47 7.39
N PRO A 447 -19.41 7.44 6.55
CA PRO A 447 -20.69 6.91 6.08
C PRO A 447 -21.57 6.37 7.20
N GLY A 448 -21.00 5.91 8.32
CA GLY A 448 -21.76 5.52 9.51
C GLY A 448 -22.56 6.66 10.12
N GLU A 449 -22.15 7.91 9.89
CA GLU A 449 -22.82 9.16 10.28
C GLU A 449 -23.66 9.76 9.13
N GLY A 450 -23.88 9.03 8.05
CA GLY A 450 -24.65 9.49 6.89
C GLY A 450 -23.85 10.35 5.91
N GLN A 451 -22.54 10.47 6.07
CA GLN A 451 -21.70 11.29 5.18
C GLN A 451 -21.25 10.48 3.96
N PHE A 452 -21.12 11.17 2.83
CA PHE A 452 -20.57 10.64 1.60
C PHE A 452 -19.85 11.73 0.82
N ALA A 453 -18.75 11.40 0.16
CA ALA A 453 -18.12 12.25 -0.86
C ALA A 453 -17.49 11.37 -1.94
N GLY A 454 -17.50 11.85 -3.17
CA GLY A 454 -16.89 11.15 -4.31
C GLY A 454 -15.48 11.66 -4.58
N VAL A 455 -14.49 10.77 -4.59
CA VAL A 455 -13.14 11.09 -5.08
C VAL A 455 -12.94 10.51 -6.46
N CYS A 456 -12.59 11.36 -7.41
CA CYS A 456 -12.14 10.96 -8.73
C CYS A 456 -10.63 11.20 -8.86
N LEU A 457 -9.90 10.28 -9.48
CA LEU A 457 -8.51 10.52 -9.86
C LEU A 457 -8.47 11.16 -11.25
N MET A 458 -7.61 12.17 -11.39
CA MET A 458 -7.44 12.91 -12.64
C MET A 458 -6.04 13.54 -12.68
N ASP A 459 -5.47 13.72 -13.86
CA ASP A 459 -4.16 14.34 -14.01
C ASP A 459 -4.17 15.83 -13.61
N ALA A 460 -3.07 16.33 -13.07
CA ALA A 460 -2.89 17.70 -12.60
C ALA A 460 -3.23 18.74 -13.68
N ARG A 461 -2.95 18.46 -14.94
CA ARG A 461 -3.24 19.35 -16.07
C ARG A 461 -4.74 19.52 -16.27
N SER A 462 -5.49 18.42 -16.22
CA SER A 462 -6.96 18.46 -16.34
C SER A 462 -7.64 19.00 -15.08
N ILE A 463 -7.04 18.81 -13.88
CA ILE A 463 -7.49 19.49 -12.66
C ILE A 463 -7.30 21.01 -12.78
N ALA A 464 -6.13 21.47 -13.25
CA ALA A 464 -5.86 22.87 -13.48
C ALA A 464 -6.78 23.49 -14.55
N ALA A 465 -7.08 22.72 -15.61
CA ALA A 465 -8.05 23.12 -16.64
C ALA A 465 -9.46 23.28 -16.06
N THR A 466 -9.87 22.36 -15.19
CA THR A 466 -11.14 22.41 -14.46
C THR A 466 -11.17 23.62 -13.51
N ALA A 467 -10.08 23.88 -12.79
CA ALA A 467 -9.93 25.04 -11.92
C ALA A 467 -10.04 26.36 -12.70
N ALA A 468 -9.39 26.46 -13.87
CA ALA A 468 -9.49 27.62 -14.77
C ALA A 468 -10.92 27.89 -15.28
N ASN A 469 -11.79 26.89 -15.22
CA ASN A 469 -13.22 26.97 -15.58
C ASN A 469 -14.15 26.95 -14.35
N GLY A 470 -13.65 27.36 -13.18
CA GLY A 470 -14.44 27.53 -11.96
C GLY A 470 -15.00 26.23 -11.36
N GLY A 471 -14.41 25.07 -11.69
CA GLY A 471 -14.84 23.75 -11.24
C GLY A 471 -15.58 22.93 -12.30
N ARG A 472 -15.86 23.46 -13.48
CA ARG A 472 -16.43 22.69 -14.59
C ARG A 472 -15.41 21.71 -15.14
N ILE A 473 -15.67 20.43 -15.05
CA ILE A 473 -14.75 19.38 -15.48
C ILE A 473 -14.38 19.57 -16.96
N THR A 474 -13.07 19.76 -17.19
CA THR A 474 -12.52 20.10 -18.50
C THR A 474 -11.22 19.33 -18.72
N PRO A 475 -11.11 18.54 -19.80
CA PRO A 475 -9.85 17.91 -20.16
C PRO A 475 -8.84 18.99 -20.59
N ALA A 476 -7.57 18.87 -20.19
CA ALA A 476 -6.54 19.83 -20.52
C ALA A 476 -6.27 19.97 -22.03
N THR A 477 -6.60 18.95 -22.80
CA THR A 477 -6.53 18.97 -24.27
C THR A 477 -7.47 19.98 -24.93
N ASP A 478 -8.52 20.40 -24.22
CA ASP A 478 -9.51 21.36 -24.74
C ASP A 478 -9.13 22.81 -24.43
N LEU A 479 -8.03 23.04 -23.68
CA LEU A 479 -7.54 24.37 -23.40
C LEU A 479 -6.49 24.83 -24.40
N ASP A 480 -6.57 26.12 -24.74
CA ASP A 480 -5.50 26.80 -25.46
C ASP A 480 -4.47 27.34 -24.46
N TYR A 481 -3.37 26.60 -24.30
CA TYR A 481 -2.19 26.99 -23.53
C TYR A 481 -0.93 26.42 -24.20
N THR A 482 0.21 27.00 -23.94
CA THR A 482 1.48 26.49 -24.44
C THR A 482 2.26 25.90 -23.27
N PRO A 483 2.50 24.58 -23.24
CA PRO A 483 3.38 23.99 -22.23
C PRO A 483 4.77 24.62 -22.33
N VAL A 484 5.33 25.01 -21.21
CA VAL A 484 6.71 25.49 -21.09
C VAL A 484 7.54 24.39 -20.43
N HIS A 485 8.70 24.11 -20.99
CA HIS A 485 9.66 23.25 -20.31
C HIS A 485 10.41 24.08 -19.27
N HIS A 486 10.23 23.71 -18.00
CA HIS A 486 10.93 24.34 -16.88
C HIS A 486 12.07 23.42 -16.43
N GLU A 487 13.27 23.98 -16.30
CA GLU A 487 14.42 23.26 -15.78
C GLU A 487 14.33 23.18 -14.26
N TYR A 488 14.46 21.96 -13.70
CA TYR A 488 14.45 21.73 -12.27
C TYR A 488 15.86 21.80 -11.69
N HIS A 489 16.04 22.61 -10.64
CA HIS A 489 17.29 22.71 -9.89
C HIS A 489 17.07 22.23 -8.46
N PHE A 490 17.74 21.14 -8.09
CA PHE A 490 17.66 20.59 -6.76
C PHE A 490 18.51 21.37 -5.76
N ASP A 491 17.87 21.88 -4.72
CA ASP A 491 18.53 22.60 -3.62
C ASP A 491 18.38 21.78 -2.32
N ASP A 492 19.43 21.05 -1.95
CA ASP A 492 19.46 20.17 -0.79
C ASP A 492 19.72 20.91 0.55
N THR A 493 19.84 22.25 0.53
CA THR A 493 20.16 23.03 1.73
C THR A 493 19.22 22.73 2.89
N VAL A 494 17.93 22.53 2.61
CA VAL A 494 16.95 22.22 3.64
C VAL A 494 17.21 20.84 4.26
N TYR A 495 17.54 19.86 3.46
CA TYR A 495 17.86 18.51 3.96
C TYR A 495 19.14 18.54 4.81
N LYS A 496 20.20 19.22 4.34
CA LYS A 496 21.43 19.41 5.11
C LYS A 496 21.19 20.08 6.47
N ASN A 497 20.25 21.00 6.54
CA ASN A 497 19.96 21.74 7.77
C ASN A 497 18.97 21.03 8.70
N ARG A 498 18.09 20.17 8.18
CA ARG A 498 16.94 19.64 8.94
C ARG A 498 16.95 18.13 9.12
N VAL A 499 17.51 17.38 8.20
CA VAL A 499 17.53 15.92 8.27
C VAL A 499 18.68 15.46 9.19
N TYR A 500 18.38 14.55 10.10
CA TYR A 500 19.40 13.90 10.92
C TYR A 500 19.95 12.66 10.20
N TYR A 501 21.22 12.68 9.86
CA TYR A 501 21.96 11.58 9.21
C TYR A 501 22.79 10.81 10.25
N GLY A 502 22.22 9.74 10.79
CA GLY A 502 22.82 8.91 11.82
C GLY A 502 23.31 7.54 11.36
N PHE A 503 23.17 7.19 10.08
CA PHE A 503 23.61 5.88 9.60
C PHE A 503 25.10 5.64 9.88
N GLY A 504 25.41 4.48 10.49
CA GLY A 504 26.76 4.17 10.95
C GLY A 504 27.21 4.91 12.22
N LYS A 505 26.30 5.67 12.87
CA LYS A 505 26.59 6.46 14.09
C LYS A 505 25.60 6.10 15.21
N ALA A 506 25.29 4.82 15.38
CA ALA A 506 24.40 4.36 16.46
C ALA A 506 24.97 4.71 17.83
N ASP A 507 24.12 5.27 18.71
CA ASP A 507 24.48 5.56 20.10
C ASP A 507 23.55 4.80 21.06
N PRO A 508 23.97 3.63 21.58
CA PRO A 508 23.16 2.82 22.50
C PRO A 508 22.75 3.55 23.79
N SER A 509 23.46 4.61 24.18
CA SER A 509 23.16 5.38 25.40
C SER A 509 21.94 6.27 25.28
N VAL A 510 21.50 6.55 24.06
CA VAL A 510 20.28 7.35 23.83
C VAL A 510 19.05 6.58 24.29
N GLU A 511 18.22 7.20 25.12
CA GLU A 511 16.93 6.65 25.52
C GLU A 511 15.86 6.93 24.47
N LEU A 512 15.01 5.93 24.20
CA LEU A 512 13.84 6.11 23.32
C LEU A 512 12.82 7.00 24.03
N GLN A 513 12.38 8.04 23.34
CA GLN A 513 11.33 8.93 23.85
C GLN A 513 9.97 8.27 23.60
N MET A 514 9.37 7.74 24.68
CA MET A 514 8.05 7.09 24.65
C MET A 514 7.00 8.09 25.06
N GLY A 515 6.11 8.48 24.15
CA GLY A 515 4.90 9.23 24.50
C GLY A 515 3.85 8.32 25.15
N PRO A 516 2.85 8.90 25.84
CA PRO A 516 1.80 8.10 26.51
C PRO A 516 1.00 7.16 25.59
N ASN A 517 0.93 7.48 24.30
CA ASN A 517 0.27 6.63 23.30
C ASN A 517 1.17 5.52 22.73
N ILE A 518 2.49 5.58 22.93
CA ILE A 518 3.40 4.58 22.43
C ILE A 518 3.51 3.44 23.42
N THR A 519 3.03 2.25 23.05
CA THR A 519 3.06 1.06 23.91
C THR A 519 3.76 -0.10 23.23
N ASP A 520 4.38 -0.96 24.04
CA ASP A 520 4.95 -2.20 23.55
C ASP A 520 3.85 -3.19 23.15
N TRP A 521 4.21 -4.15 22.31
CA TRP A 521 3.33 -5.25 21.92
C TRP A 521 2.95 -6.11 23.13
N PRO A 522 1.70 -6.59 23.23
CA PRO A 522 1.32 -7.51 24.28
C PRO A 522 2.03 -8.86 24.11
N LYS A 523 2.11 -9.63 25.19
CA LYS A 523 2.71 -10.97 25.17
C LYS A 523 1.96 -11.87 24.20
N MET A 524 2.71 -12.47 23.26
CA MET A 524 2.21 -13.45 22.32
C MET A 524 2.53 -14.88 22.82
N TYR A 525 1.54 -15.78 22.73
CA TYR A 525 1.68 -17.13 23.22
C TYR A 525 1.98 -18.11 22.07
N GLN A 526 2.72 -19.18 22.39
CA GLN A 526 2.98 -20.27 21.46
C GLN A 526 1.68 -21.02 21.12
N LEU A 527 1.62 -21.62 19.93
CA LEU A 527 0.51 -22.47 19.53
C LEU A 527 0.41 -23.70 20.45
N SER A 528 -0.77 -23.94 21.01
CA SER A 528 -1.04 -25.12 21.83
C SER A 528 -1.29 -26.35 20.96
N GLU A 529 -1.40 -27.55 21.57
CA GLU A 529 -1.64 -28.81 20.87
C GLU A 529 -2.90 -28.76 20.03
N ASN A 530 -4.00 -28.25 20.61
CA ASN A 530 -5.28 -28.07 19.93
C ASN A 530 -5.64 -26.59 19.89
N LEU A 531 -6.49 -26.22 18.94
CA LEU A 531 -7.05 -24.89 18.81
C LEU A 531 -8.57 -24.94 18.79
N LEU A 532 -9.21 -24.09 19.57
CA LEU A 532 -10.63 -23.76 19.47
C LEU A 532 -10.75 -22.30 19.13
N VAL A 533 -11.44 -21.96 18.05
CA VAL A 533 -11.73 -20.56 17.69
C VAL A 533 -13.22 -20.32 17.61
N GLU A 534 -13.66 -19.22 18.21
CA GLU A 534 -15.02 -18.71 18.04
C GLU A 534 -15.07 -17.77 16.84
N LEU A 535 -16.04 -17.96 15.97
CA LEU A 535 -16.29 -17.06 14.84
C LEU A 535 -16.79 -15.71 15.36
N ALA A 536 -15.90 -14.74 15.46
CA ALA A 536 -16.23 -13.40 15.93
C ALA A 536 -16.80 -12.50 14.83
N ALA A 537 -16.49 -12.80 13.56
CA ALA A 537 -17.08 -12.19 12.38
C ALA A 537 -17.21 -13.20 11.25
N VAL A 538 -18.32 -13.12 10.52
CA VAL A 538 -18.60 -13.91 9.30
C VAL A 538 -19.02 -12.92 8.20
N ILE A 539 -18.26 -12.87 7.09
CA ILE A 539 -18.40 -11.88 6.03
C ILE A 539 -18.50 -12.59 4.67
N HIS A 540 -19.64 -12.51 4.03
CA HIS A 540 -19.92 -13.19 2.76
C HIS A 540 -19.74 -12.27 1.52
N ASP A 541 -19.23 -11.05 1.70
CA ASP A 541 -18.94 -10.17 0.57
C ASP A 541 -17.86 -10.78 -0.33
N PRO A 542 -17.91 -10.53 -1.65
CA PRO A 542 -16.94 -11.10 -2.58
C PRO A 542 -15.48 -10.79 -2.24
N VAL A 543 -15.21 -9.58 -1.71
CA VAL A 543 -13.89 -9.13 -1.24
C VAL A 543 -14.06 -8.32 0.04
N THR A 544 -13.20 -8.54 1.03
CA THR A 544 -13.09 -7.72 2.24
C THR A 544 -11.77 -6.97 2.21
N THR A 545 -11.83 -5.65 2.15
CA THR A 545 -10.64 -4.80 2.07
C THR A 545 -9.93 -4.65 3.41
N THR A 546 -8.66 -4.25 3.36
CA THR A 546 -7.91 -3.94 4.60
C THR A 546 -8.45 -2.70 5.31
N ASP A 547 -9.10 -1.77 4.59
CA ASP A 547 -9.74 -0.59 5.20
C ASP A 547 -11.06 -0.94 5.92
N GLU A 548 -11.72 -2.05 5.54
CA GLU A 548 -12.84 -2.63 6.30
C GLU A 548 -12.32 -3.39 7.53
N LEU A 549 -11.19 -4.11 7.41
CA LEU A 549 -10.55 -4.79 8.52
C LEU A 549 -10.00 -3.81 9.55
N ILE A 550 -9.37 -2.71 9.11
CA ILE A 550 -8.87 -1.62 9.97
C ILE A 550 -8.90 -0.28 9.22
N PRO A 551 -9.73 0.71 9.63
CA PRO A 551 -9.85 1.98 8.94
C PRO A 551 -8.55 2.78 8.95
N SER A 552 -7.97 3.07 7.79
CA SER A 552 -6.62 3.67 7.68
C SER A 552 -6.54 5.11 8.18
N GLY A 553 -7.40 6.00 7.69
CA GLY A 553 -7.36 7.44 8.03
C GLY A 553 -7.75 7.73 9.48
N GLU A 554 -8.88 7.19 9.92
CA GLU A 554 -9.42 7.38 11.27
C GLU A 554 -8.48 6.90 12.38
N THR A 555 -7.66 5.88 12.09
CA THR A 555 -6.79 5.24 13.08
C THR A 555 -5.33 5.65 12.99
N SER A 556 -4.99 6.58 12.11
CA SER A 556 -3.60 6.95 11.84
C SER A 556 -2.83 7.36 13.10
N SER A 557 -3.46 8.09 14.01
CA SER A 557 -2.86 8.55 15.28
C SER A 557 -2.66 7.45 16.33
N TYR A 558 -3.24 6.26 16.15
CA TYR A 558 -3.15 5.16 17.13
C TYR A 558 -2.23 4.02 16.67
N ARG A 559 -1.52 4.19 15.55
CA ARG A 559 -0.65 3.15 14.99
C ARG A 559 0.50 2.73 15.90
N SER A 560 0.91 3.59 16.82
CA SER A 560 1.95 3.34 17.82
C SER A 560 1.44 2.67 19.10
N ASN A 561 0.12 2.42 19.18
CA ASN A 561 -0.53 1.75 20.31
C ASN A 561 -1.33 0.55 19.82
N PRO A 562 -0.72 -0.65 19.78
CA PRO A 562 -1.38 -1.85 19.28
C PRO A 562 -2.71 -2.17 19.97
N LEU A 563 -2.80 -1.94 21.28
CA LEU A 563 -4.02 -2.20 22.06
C LEU A 563 -5.14 -1.24 21.65
N ARG A 564 -4.83 0.06 21.53
CA ARG A 564 -5.83 1.05 21.16
C ARG A 564 -6.21 0.95 19.69
N LEU A 565 -5.25 0.70 18.80
CA LEU A 565 -5.51 0.49 17.39
C LEU A 565 -6.47 -0.68 17.17
N ALA A 566 -6.28 -1.77 17.90
CA ALA A 566 -7.11 -2.97 17.78
C ALA A 566 -8.60 -2.72 18.10
N GLU A 567 -8.95 -1.68 18.90
CA GLU A 567 -10.34 -1.30 19.18
C GLU A 567 -11.14 -0.89 17.92
N PHE A 568 -10.46 -0.58 16.83
CA PHE A 568 -11.07 -0.20 15.57
C PHE A 568 -11.21 -1.35 14.56
N THR A 569 -10.80 -2.56 14.94
CA THR A 569 -10.87 -3.73 14.06
C THR A 569 -12.32 -4.01 13.65
N LEU A 570 -12.57 -4.04 12.33
CA LEU A 570 -13.91 -4.25 11.74
C LEU A 570 -14.98 -3.25 12.23
N SER A 571 -14.59 -2.13 12.83
CA SER A 571 -15.52 -1.16 13.45
C SER A 571 -16.59 -0.63 12.49
N ARG A 572 -16.29 -0.56 11.21
CA ARG A 572 -17.22 -0.11 10.17
C ARG A 572 -18.07 -1.23 9.58
N ARG A 573 -17.59 -2.49 9.66
CA ARG A 573 -18.21 -3.63 8.97
C ARG A 573 -18.94 -4.56 9.94
N VAL A 574 -18.31 -4.90 11.05
CA VAL A 574 -18.85 -5.77 12.11
C VAL A 574 -18.50 -5.16 13.47
N PRO A 575 -19.22 -4.11 13.91
CA PRO A 575 -18.89 -3.38 15.15
C PRO A 575 -18.79 -4.25 16.40
N GLU A 576 -19.52 -5.35 16.43
CA GLU A 576 -19.54 -6.31 17.56
C GLU A 576 -18.27 -7.18 17.64
N TYR A 577 -17.45 -7.20 16.59
CA TYR A 577 -16.25 -8.05 16.52
C TYR A 577 -15.31 -7.84 17.71
N VAL A 578 -15.00 -6.59 18.05
CA VAL A 578 -14.07 -6.24 19.13
C VAL A 578 -14.57 -6.78 20.46
N GLY A 579 -15.85 -6.59 20.77
CA GLY A 579 -16.47 -7.08 21.99
C GLY A 579 -16.44 -8.60 22.10
N ARG A 580 -16.77 -9.31 21.00
CA ARG A 580 -16.73 -10.78 20.94
C ARG A 580 -15.30 -11.32 21.11
N SER A 581 -14.33 -10.77 20.38
CA SER A 581 -12.93 -11.19 20.48
C SER A 581 -12.35 -10.98 21.85
N LYS A 582 -12.62 -9.83 22.49
CA LYS A 582 -12.19 -9.55 23.86
C LYS A 582 -12.79 -10.54 24.87
N ALA A 583 -14.06 -10.89 24.74
CA ALA A 583 -14.71 -11.86 25.62
C ALA A 583 -14.04 -13.23 25.52
N VAL A 584 -13.67 -13.66 24.31
CA VAL A 584 -12.91 -14.90 24.07
C VAL A 584 -11.51 -14.81 24.66
N ALA A 585 -10.80 -13.69 24.43
CA ALA A 585 -9.46 -13.47 24.97
C ALA A 585 -9.42 -13.48 26.51
N GLN A 586 -10.45 -12.95 27.17
CA GLN A 586 -10.58 -13.02 28.64
C GLN A 586 -10.75 -14.46 29.14
N GLN A 587 -11.53 -15.28 28.44
CA GLN A 587 -11.68 -16.71 28.76
C GLN A 587 -10.37 -17.49 28.56
N GLU A 588 -9.61 -17.18 27.49
CA GLU A 588 -8.29 -17.79 27.28
C GLU A 588 -7.30 -17.38 28.38
N LYS A 589 -7.30 -16.11 28.79
CA LYS A 589 -6.48 -15.66 29.92
C LYS A 589 -6.83 -16.42 31.18
N ALA A 590 -8.11 -16.49 31.55
CA ALA A 590 -8.58 -17.24 32.71
C ALA A 590 -8.19 -18.73 32.64
N ARG A 591 -8.35 -19.36 31.47
CA ARG A 591 -7.94 -20.76 31.23
C ARG A 591 -6.45 -20.98 31.52
N ARG A 592 -5.59 -20.06 31.08
CA ARG A 592 -4.13 -20.11 31.33
C ARG A 592 -3.78 -19.93 32.80
N GLU A 593 -4.63 -19.24 33.55
CA GLU A 593 -4.53 -19.03 35.01
C GLU A 593 -5.20 -20.20 35.80
N GLY A 594 -5.70 -21.25 35.10
CA GLY A 594 -6.30 -22.43 35.69
C GLY A 594 -7.81 -22.35 35.90
N ALA A 595 -8.47 -21.28 35.45
CA ALA A 595 -9.92 -21.11 35.56
C ALA A 595 -10.60 -21.30 34.21
N VAL A 596 -11.24 -22.45 34.04
CA VAL A 596 -11.99 -22.81 32.81
C VAL A 596 -13.46 -22.41 32.99
N SER A 597 -13.99 -21.57 32.08
CA SER A 597 -15.40 -21.16 32.11
C SER A 597 -16.35 -22.33 31.81
N ASP A 598 -17.56 -22.29 32.36
CA ASP A 598 -18.59 -23.27 32.09
C ASP A 598 -18.93 -23.36 30.59
N ARG A 599 -18.96 -22.22 29.91
CA ARG A 599 -19.15 -22.14 28.45
C ARG A 599 -18.07 -22.93 27.70
N LEU A 600 -16.81 -22.71 28.03
CA LEU A 600 -15.68 -23.38 27.39
C LEU A 600 -15.75 -24.92 27.65
N ARG A 601 -16.08 -25.34 28.87
CA ARG A 601 -16.31 -26.74 29.20
C ARG A 601 -17.45 -27.33 28.37
N GLN A 602 -18.57 -26.63 28.27
CA GLN A 602 -19.73 -27.06 27.50
C GLN A 602 -19.40 -27.27 26.04
N VAL A 603 -18.68 -26.33 25.42
CA VAL A 603 -18.24 -26.43 24.01
C VAL A 603 -17.30 -27.62 23.83
N LEU A 604 -16.25 -27.73 24.65
CA LEU A 604 -15.29 -28.84 24.55
C LEU A 604 -15.92 -30.22 24.82
N SER A 605 -16.93 -30.29 25.68
CA SER A 605 -17.64 -31.57 25.96
C SER A 605 -18.35 -32.16 24.73
N ARG A 606 -18.57 -31.37 23.69
CA ARG A 606 -19.16 -31.84 22.42
C ARG A 606 -18.17 -32.62 21.55
N VAL A 607 -16.86 -32.45 21.79
CA VAL A 607 -15.79 -33.04 20.95
C VAL A 607 -14.87 -33.99 21.75
N GLY A 608 -15.01 -34.07 23.09
CA GLY A 608 -14.22 -34.98 23.92
C GLY A 608 -14.35 -34.70 25.41
N ASP A 609 -13.40 -35.18 26.19
CA ASP A 609 -13.30 -34.91 27.63
C ASP A 609 -12.91 -33.43 27.84
N ALA A 610 -13.84 -32.64 28.35
CA ALA A 610 -13.68 -31.18 28.47
C ALA A 610 -12.52 -30.78 29.39
N ASP A 611 -12.29 -31.49 30.51
CA ASP A 611 -11.23 -31.15 31.46
C ASP A 611 -9.85 -31.52 30.89
N GLN A 612 -9.73 -32.63 30.19
CA GLN A 612 -8.51 -33.01 29.48
C GLN A 612 -8.20 -32.07 28.33
N LEU A 613 -9.21 -31.72 27.53
CA LEU A 613 -9.06 -30.83 26.38
C LEU A 613 -8.74 -29.41 26.82
N ALA A 614 -9.34 -28.89 27.90
CA ALA A 614 -9.10 -27.52 28.37
C ALA A 614 -7.60 -27.23 28.67
N GLY A 615 -6.86 -28.23 29.14
CA GLY A 615 -5.43 -28.09 29.43
C GLY A 615 -4.57 -27.95 28.19
N SER A 616 -4.95 -28.54 27.06
CA SER A 616 -4.19 -28.64 25.82
C SER A 616 -4.75 -27.80 24.67
N THR A 617 -5.88 -27.14 24.83
CA THR A 617 -6.58 -26.38 23.79
C THR A 617 -6.45 -24.88 24.02
N GLN A 618 -5.87 -24.19 23.07
CA GLN A 618 -5.86 -22.73 23.02
C GLN A 618 -7.20 -22.19 22.52
N PHE A 619 -7.75 -21.21 23.21
CA PHE A 619 -9.02 -20.58 22.83
C PHE A 619 -8.80 -19.19 22.25
N GLY A 620 -9.37 -18.92 21.10
CA GLY A 620 -9.24 -17.64 20.42
C GLY A 620 -10.41 -17.31 19.51
N SER A 621 -10.33 -16.14 18.87
CA SER A 621 -11.32 -15.73 17.86
C SER A 621 -10.84 -16.01 16.45
N ALA A 622 -11.78 -16.11 15.53
CA ALA A 622 -11.52 -16.19 14.09
C ALA A 622 -12.42 -15.24 13.30
N VAL A 623 -11.94 -14.86 12.13
CA VAL A 623 -12.74 -14.18 11.11
C VAL A 623 -12.92 -15.13 9.94
N PHE A 624 -14.16 -15.31 9.49
CA PHE A 624 -14.45 -15.86 8.18
C PHE A 624 -14.73 -14.71 7.21
N ALA A 625 -14.11 -14.75 6.03
CA ALA A 625 -14.43 -13.87 4.91
C ALA A 625 -14.13 -14.56 3.59
N ASN A 626 -14.95 -14.34 2.55
CA ASN A 626 -14.74 -15.01 1.26
C ASN A 626 -13.34 -14.77 0.68
N LYS A 627 -12.94 -13.49 0.61
CA LYS A 627 -11.63 -13.06 0.05
C LYS A 627 -11.08 -11.83 0.80
N PRO A 628 -10.44 -12.02 1.97
CA PRO A 628 -9.96 -10.92 2.79
C PRO A 628 -8.58 -10.41 2.35
N GLY A 629 -8.31 -9.12 2.64
CA GLY A 629 -6.97 -8.55 2.65
C GLY A 629 -6.54 -7.80 1.41
N ASP A 630 -7.51 -7.30 0.61
CA ASP A 630 -7.21 -6.34 -0.44
C ASP A 630 -6.98 -4.94 0.14
N GLY A 631 -5.92 -4.24 -0.28
CA GLY A 631 -5.58 -2.90 0.17
C GLY A 631 -4.18 -2.74 0.74
N SER A 632 -3.92 -1.64 1.47
CA SER A 632 -2.57 -1.26 1.95
C SER A 632 -2.29 -1.60 3.42
N ALA A 633 -3.28 -1.50 4.31
CA ALA A 633 -3.08 -1.68 5.75
C ALA A 633 -3.07 -3.17 6.18
N ARG A 634 -2.39 -4.01 5.41
CA ARG A 634 -2.42 -5.49 5.55
C ARG A 634 -1.83 -5.97 6.86
N GLU A 635 -0.74 -5.34 7.29
CA GLU A 635 -0.08 -5.66 8.55
C GLU A 635 -1.00 -5.36 9.74
N GLN A 636 -1.58 -4.15 9.79
CA GLN A 636 -2.48 -3.77 10.88
C GLN A 636 -3.77 -4.58 10.86
N ALA A 637 -4.26 -4.95 9.67
CA ALA A 637 -5.41 -5.83 9.54
C ALA A 637 -5.20 -7.21 10.19
N ALA A 638 -3.97 -7.72 10.19
CA ALA A 638 -3.61 -8.96 10.88
C ALA A 638 -3.25 -8.74 12.35
N SER A 639 -2.34 -7.78 12.65
CA SER A 639 -1.85 -7.54 14.01
C SER A 639 -2.95 -7.16 14.99
N CYS A 640 -3.92 -6.35 14.56
CA CYS A 640 -5.05 -5.95 15.40
C CYS A 640 -5.95 -7.13 15.80
N GLN A 641 -6.20 -8.05 14.88
CA GLN A 641 -6.91 -9.29 15.20
C GLN A 641 -6.13 -10.11 16.24
N LYS A 642 -4.80 -10.24 16.05
CA LYS A 642 -3.96 -10.98 17.00
C LYS A 642 -3.96 -10.37 18.39
N VAL A 643 -3.86 -9.05 18.49
CA VAL A 643 -3.90 -8.31 19.75
C VAL A 643 -5.21 -8.55 20.51
N LEU A 644 -6.32 -8.69 19.80
CA LEU A 644 -7.63 -9.01 20.36
C LEU A 644 -7.84 -10.49 20.68
N GLY A 645 -6.84 -11.36 20.43
CA GLY A 645 -6.95 -12.80 20.66
C GLY A 645 -7.39 -13.59 19.43
N GLY A 646 -7.22 -13.04 18.23
CA GLY A 646 -7.44 -13.73 16.96
C GLY A 646 -6.32 -14.75 16.68
N PHE A 647 -6.70 -15.99 16.32
CA PHE A 647 -5.76 -17.08 16.01
C PHE A 647 -5.96 -17.69 14.63
N ALA A 648 -7.06 -17.40 13.95
CA ALA A 648 -7.31 -17.89 12.61
C ALA A 648 -8.07 -16.90 11.73
N ASN A 649 -7.75 -16.91 10.45
CA ASN A 649 -8.62 -16.45 9.37
C ASN A 649 -9.04 -17.66 8.56
N ILE A 650 -10.32 -17.76 8.23
CA ILE A 650 -10.90 -18.81 7.39
C ILE A 650 -11.46 -18.13 6.14
N CYS A 651 -11.06 -18.57 4.95
CA CYS A 651 -11.51 -17.97 3.70
C CYS A 651 -11.49 -18.99 2.56
N TYR A 652 -12.08 -18.66 1.41
CA TYR A 652 -11.86 -19.46 0.20
C TYR A 652 -10.52 -19.09 -0.46
N GLN A 653 -10.19 -17.80 -0.46
CA GLN A 653 -8.95 -17.30 -1.04
C GLN A 653 -8.49 -16.02 -0.31
N PHE A 654 -7.20 -15.86 -0.07
CA PHE A 654 -6.63 -14.57 0.35
C PHE A 654 -6.55 -13.62 -0.85
N ALA A 655 -7.00 -12.38 -0.69
CA ALA A 655 -6.97 -11.38 -1.76
C ALA A 655 -5.53 -11.08 -2.22
N THR A 656 -4.57 -11.13 -1.29
CA THR A 656 -3.16 -10.93 -1.59
C THR A 656 -2.28 -11.91 -0.82
N LYS A 657 -1.17 -12.34 -1.44
CA LYS A 657 -0.13 -13.12 -0.76
C LYS A 657 0.39 -12.39 0.49
N ARG A 658 0.53 -11.06 0.41
CA ARG A 658 1.05 -10.23 1.51
C ARG A 658 0.17 -10.27 2.75
N TYR A 659 -1.15 -10.23 2.61
CA TYR A 659 -2.04 -10.35 3.77
C TYR A 659 -1.93 -11.72 4.43
N ARG A 660 -1.87 -12.80 3.62
CA ARG A 660 -1.61 -14.16 4.13
C ARG A 660 -0.29 -14.23 4.91
N SER A 661 0.79 -13.68 4.35
CA SER A 661 2.09 -13.64 5.02
C SER A 661 2.03 -12.84 6.33
N ASN A 662 1.32 -11.72 6.36
CA ASN A 662 1.15 -10.95 7.59
C ASN A 662 0.34 -11.73 8.66
N CYS A 663 -0.67 -12.49 8.27
CA CYS A 663 -1.35 -13.40 9.20
C CYS A 663 -0.36 -14.39 9.83
N ILE A 664 0.47 -15.02 9.03
CA ILE A 664 1.50 -15.98 9.50
C ILE A 664 2.49 -15.30 10.45
N HIS A 665 3.01 -14.12 10.09
CA HIS A 665 3.97 -13.37 10.91
C HIS A 665 3.40 -12.99 12.29
N TRP A 666 2.09 -12.78 12.36
CA TRP A 666 1.39 -12.56 13.63
C TRP A 666 0.87 -13.84 14.28
N GLY A 667 1.22 -15.02 13.74
CA GLY A 667 0.80 -16.31 14.27
C GLY A 667 -0.72 -16.53 14.20
N ILE A 668 -1.33 -16.01 13.15
CA ILE A 668 -2.72 -16.28 12.78
C ILE A 668 -2.70 -17.37 11.71
N LEU A 669 -3.37 -18.48 11.97
CA LEU A 669 -3.46 -19.61 11.04
C LEU A 669 -4.28 -19.20 9.80
N PRO A 670 -3.69 -19.26 8.59
CA PRO A 670 -4.33 -18.83 7.36
C PRO A 670 -5.09 -20.00 6.71
N PHE A 671 -6.21 -20.39 7.28
CA PHE A 671 -7.02 -21.49 6.76
C PHE A 671 -7.75 -21.12 5.47
N THR A 672 -7.75 -22.05 4.52
CA THR A 672 -8.58 -21.97 3.32
C THR A 672 -9.54 -23.14 3.22
N LEU A 673 -10.63 -22.94 2.49
CA LEU A 673 -11.62 -23.93 2.11
C LEU A 673 -11.56 -24.17 0.60
N ASP A 674 -11.97 -25.34 0.16
CA ASP A 674 -12.18 -25.59 -1.26
C ASP A 674 -13.33 -24.73 -1.79
N GLU A 675 -13.18 -24.24 -3.01
CA GLU A 675 -14.22 -23.44 -3.67
C GLU A 675 -15.52 -24.25 -3.78
N GLY A 676 -16.62 -23.62 -3.37
CA GLY A 676 -17.93 -24.27 -3.33
C GLY A 676 -18.26 -25.06 -2.05
N THR A 677 -17.33 -25.17 -1.10
CA THR A 677 -17.66 -25.71 0.23
C THR A 677 -18.66 -24.78 0.93
N PRO A 678 -19.85 -25.21 1.31
CA PRO A 678 -20.78 -24.37 2.06
C PRO A 678 -20.20 -23.92 3.39
N PHE A 679 -20.34 -22.65 3.72
CA PHE A 679 -19.97 -22.11 5.03
C PHE A 679 -21.15 -21.30 5.58
N ASP A 680 -22.16 -22.03 6.07
CA ASP A 680 -23.43 -21.48 6.56
C ASP A 680 -23.42 -21.32 8.10
N TYR A 681 -22.24 -21.07 8.67
CA TYR A 681 -22.04 -20.87 10.11
C TYR A 681 -22.13 -19.39 10.47
N GLU A 682 -22.46 -19.12 11.72
CA GLU A 682 -22.70 -17.77 12.22
C GLU A 682 -21.67 -17.33 13.26
N SER A 683 -21.64 -16.04 13.55
CA SER A 683 -20.85 -15.52 14.65
C SER A 683 -21.32 -16.10 15.98
N GLY A 684 -20.37 -16.65 16.75
CA GLY A 684 -20.63 -17.38 18.01
C GLY A 684 -20.50 -18.89 17.89
N ASP A 685 -20.53 -19.47 16.68
CA ASP A 685 -20.16 -20.87 16.45
C ASP A 685 -18.65 -21.04 16.66
N CYS A 686 -18.23 -22.24 17.06
CA CYS A 686 -16.84 -22.53 17.36
C CYS A 686 -16.26 -23.55 16.38
N VAL A 687 -15.01 -23.37 15.99
CA VAL A 687 -14.27 -24.33 15.17
C VAL A 687 -13.17 -24.97 16.03
N PHE A 688 -13.27 -26.27 16.28
CA PHE A 688 -12.27 -27.05 17.00
C PHE A 688 -11.31 -27.73 16.01
N VAL A 689 -10.02 -27.49 16.17
CA VAL A 689 -8.95 -28.03 15.34
C VAL A 689 -8.02 -28.88 16.21
N PRO A 690 -8.23 -30.19 16.27
CA PRO A 690 -7.41 -31.09 17.06
C PRO A 690 -6.01 -31.24 16.45
N HIS A 691 -4.99 -31.43 17.29
CA HIS A 691 -3.60 -31.72 16.89
C HIS A 691 -3.01 -30.71 15.88
N ILE A 692 -3.46 -29.46 15.93
CA ILE A 692 -3.02 -28.43 14.97
C ILE A 692 -1.52 -28.16 15.09
N ARG A 693 -0.96 -28.18 16.31
CA ARG A 693 0.48 -28.02 16.51
C ARG A 693 1.27 -29.06 15.74
N GLN A 694 0.92 -30.35 15.93
CA GLN A 694 1.55 -31.46 15.23
C GLN A 694 1.37 -31.37 13.71
N ALA A 695 0.18 -30.96 13.26
CA ALA A 695 -0.09 -30.78 11.83
C ALA A 695 0.81 -29.73 11.19
N VAL A 696 1.00 -28.57 11.85
CA VAL A 696 1.91 -27.52 11.39
C VAL A 696 3.37 -28.00 11.42
N GLU A 697 3.81 -28.67 12.48
CA GLU A 697 5.16 -29.25 12.59
C GLU A 697 5.48 -30.22 11.43
N GLN A 698 4.53 -31.09 11.11
CA GLN A 698 4.66 -32.06 10.03
C GLN A 698 4.41 -31.50 8.63
N GLY A 699 3.93 -30.26 8.53
CA GLY A 699 3.58 -29.62 7.26
C GLY A 699 2.39 -30.29 6.58
N ARG A 700 1.42 -30.80 7.34
CA ARG A 700 0.16 -31.29 6.78
C ARG A 700 -0.62 -30.14 6.20
N GLU A 701 -1.10 -30.31 5.00
CA GLU A 701 -1.88 -29.28 4.30
C GLU A 701 -3.39 -29.41 4.55
N ASP A 702 -3.86 -30.63 4.73
CA ASP A 702 -5.27 -30.94 5.02
C ASP A 702 -5.44 -31.08 6.54
N ILE A 703 -6.31 -30.24 7.10
CA ILE A 703 -6.50 -30.06 8.53
C ILE A 703 -7.97 -30.37 8.88
N PRO A 704 -8.27 -31.60 9.35
CA PRO A 704 -9.61 -31.94 9.84
C PRO A 704 -10.00 -31.08 11.05
N ALA A 705 -11.20 -30.55 11.02
CA ALA A 705 -11.76 -29.71 12.07
C ALA A 705 -13.23 -30.10 12.33
N LYS A 706 -13.78 -29.60 13.43
CA LYS A 706 -15.21 -29.73 13.77
C LYS A 706 -15.79 -28.37 14.07
N VAL A 707 -16.92 -28.05 13.48
CA VAL A 707 -17.71 -26.87 13.84
C VAL A 707 -18.72 -27.27 14.90
N ILE A 708 -18.73 -26.54 15.99
CA ILE A 708 -19.66 -26.72 17.12
C ILE A 708 -20.58 -25.49 17.10
N CYS A 709 -21.82 -25.71 16.68
CA CYS A 709 -22.82 -24.67 16.59
C CYS A 709 -23.40 -24.30 17.94
N GLN A 710 -24.00 -23.12 18.05
CA GLN A 710 -24.61 -22.63 19.28
C GLN A 710 -25.77 -23.50 19.76
N ASP A 711 -26.46 -24.21 18.86
CA ASP A 711 -27.51 -25.20 19.19
C ASP A 711 -26.94 -26.52 19.72
N GLY A 712 -25.62 -26.66 19.73
CA GLY A 712 -24.90 -27.87 20.18
C GLY A 712 -24.70 -28.91 19.11
N SER A 713 -25.13 -28.71 17.87
CA SER A 713 -24.80 -29.59 16.74
C SER A 713 -23.31 -29.54 16.41
N VAL A 714 -22.76 -30.61 15.86
CA VAL A 714 -21.35 -30.75 15.51
C VAL A 714 -21.24 -31.21 14.06
N HIS A 715 -20.48 -30.50 13.26
CA HIS A 715 -20.27 -30.78 11.84
C HIS A 715 -18.79 -30.93 11.53
N ASP A 716 -18.45 -31.87 10.66
CA ASP A 716 -17.06 -32.00 10.19
C ASP A 716 -16.76 -30.92 9.17
N LEU A 717 -15.53 -30.38 9.23
CA LEU A 717 -15.01 -29.34 8.32
C LEU A 717 -13.58 -29.71 7.93
N LEU A 718 -13.26 -29.62 6.65
CA LEU A 718 -11.90 -29.76 6.17
C LEU A 718 -11.32 -28.38 5.86
N LEU A 719 -10.28 -28.00 6.61
CA LEU A 719 -9.51 -26.78 6.41
C LEU A 719 -8.21 -27.11 5.69
N HIS A 720 -7.63 -26.12 5.01
CA HIS A 720 -6.33 -26.26 4.36
C HIS A 720 -5.34 -25.19 4.81
N VAL A 721 -4.07 -25.58 4.98
CA VAL A 721 -2.93 -24.65 5.16
C VAL A 721 -1.85 -25.08 4.20
N LYS A 722 -1.87 -24.52 2.98
CA LYS A 722 -0.99 -24.94 1.88
C LYS A 722 0.29 -24.11 1.80
N GLY A 723 1.40 -24.76 1.42
CA GLY A 723 2.65 -24.08 1.01
C GLY A 723 3.37 -23.30 2.12
N LEU A 724 3.37 -23.78 3.37
CA LEU A 724 4.16 -23.20 4.44
C LEU A 724 5.64 -23.51 4.25
N THR A 725 6.49 -22.47 4.31
CA THR A 725 7.95 -22.64 4.41
C THR A 725 8.35 -23.18 5.80
N ALA A 726 9.59 -23.63 5.94
CA ALA A 726 10.11 -24.09 7.24
C ALA A 726 10.04 -22.97 8.30
N ASP A 727 10.42 -21.75 7.94
CA ASP A 727 10.36 -20.60 8.83
C ASP A 727 8.92 -20.20 9.18
N GLU A 728 8.00 -20.21 8.22
CA GLU A 728 6.59 -19.92 8.48
C GLU A 728 5.96 -20.93 9.46
N LYS A 729 6.30 -22.20 9.37
CA LYS A 729 5.89 -23.22 10.35
C LYS A 729 6.38 -22.86 11.75
N GLU A 730 7.66 -22.58 11.88
CA GLU A 730 8.27 -22.24 13.18
C GLU A 730 7.68 -20.96 13.77
N ILE A 731 7.40 -19.92 12.94
CA ILE A 731 6.76 -18.68 13.36
C ILE A 731 5.36 -18.98 13.94
N LEU A 732 4.54 -19.78 13.25
CA LEU A 732 3.22 -20.18 13.72
C LEU A 732 3.30 -20.96 15.04
N LEU A 733 4.23 -21.91 15.16
CA LEU A 733 4.44 -22.70 16.38
C LEU A 733 4.88 -21.83 17.57
N ARG A 734 5.74 -20.84 17.35
CA ARG A 734 6.18 -19.90 18.39
C ARG A 734 5.17 -18.78 18.68
N GLY A 735 4.11 -18.68 17.90
CA GLY A 735 2.99 -17.76 18.10
C GLY A 735 3.11 -16.40 17.41
N CYS A 736 4.29 -15.98 16.98
CA CYS A 736 4.54 -14.84 16.11
C CYS A 736 6.02 -14.71 15.73
N LEU A 737 6.30 -13.83 14.77
CA LEU A 737 7.65 -13.53 14.29
C LEU A 737 8.57 -12.98 15.40
N MET A 738 8.07 -12.15 16.31
CA MET A 738 8.86 -11.62 17.43
C MET A 738 9.39 -12.74 18.33
N ASN A 739 8.54 -13.70 18.69
CA ASN A 739 8.93 -14.84 19.50
C ASN A 739 9.96 -15.75 18.78
N TYR A 740 9.78 -15.92 17.47
CA TYR A 740 10.69 -16.69 16.62
C TYR A 740 12.11 -16.12 16.67
N TYR A 741 12.26 -14.82 16.45
CA TYR A 741 13.58 -14.17 16.50
C TYR A 741 14.14 -14.05 17.92
N ALA A 742 13.30 -13.76 18.92
CA ALA A 742 13.75 -13.68 20.30
C ALA A 742 14.31 -15.02 20.82
N ALA A 743 13.87 -16.14 20.28
CA ALA A 743 14.42 -17.44 20.59
C ALA A 743 15.78 -17.68 19.90
N ARG A 744 15.89 -17.38 18.61
CA ARG A 744 17.13 -17.54 17.83
C ARG A 744 18.27 -16.63 18.31
N ASN A 745 17.97 -15.45 18.81
CA ASN A 745 18.98 -14.54 19.37
C ASN A 745 19.49 -14.94 20.77
N LYS A 746 18.91 -15.99 21.37
CA LYS A 746 19.37 -16.57 22.65
C LYS A 746 20.20 -17.83 22.47
N GLU A 747 20.10 -18.45 21.31
CA GLU A 747 20.97 -19.56 20.86
C GLU A 747 22.24 -19.00 20.19
#